data_059a26e8cae918e34f44cae32b8aabf1
#
_entry.id   059a26e8cae918e34f44cae32b8aabf1
#
_cell.length_a   1.000
_cell.length_b   1.000
_cell.length_c   1.000
_cell.angle_alpha   90.00
_cell.angle_beta   90.00
_cell.angle_gamma   90.00
#
_symmetry.space_group_name_H-M   'P 1'
#
loop_
_entity.id
_entity.type
_entity.pdbx_description
1 polymer ?
#
loop_
_entity_poly.entity_id
_entity_poly.type
_entity_poly.pdbx_seq_one_letter_code
_entity_poly.pdbx_strand_id
1 'polypeptide(L)'
;MRNKGKRGKKSDFFDFFCSFEYNCVDLYFVESMLDRLQNIVYDTNYTAQIPGGGYVFLEKQNQEVLIPSLEEPQLQKSVKNQSFMDKILATLGLLPPSEKKEDQKSDVPLHTQENPLDTKANPQFAQQVKDLLNLPDTEYNDKLLTSQLRQYIKEVDTHYTALLSDYKSHIAPSYWEFKVPNFNVSWLLGKAYYTQSYPSYIDMLWTRDIMGLHAKRDMSFYLYPEDDSDMQMMLKNRSTQIKAELSEAMQKGITTDKELEQQYRDVEMIREKLTTKEERYFELWNYTTIYETDEEKLRETGKKFEQKVSGYGIGVKSAIHRMDEGFTSNLPICLDNLGIVRSAVTSSLAASFPFISSDLITDTGILYGVNAHTGGLVIFDRFNSKLPNMNSVILATSGAGKSFTVKLEILRYLLNGVDVIVIDPENEYQALCEKVWGTYVNIATSSQQFLNPFDLPPMIEDVEYGKGDLLRSQIMNLVGLIQILIWKLNPEEEALLDKALQNTYALKGFTFDMDDYSGKKPPLMEDLMNVLDGMHGGEQIALKLSKYVTGTFGKLFNNYTNVDINNAITVFSIRDVEEALKTPAMFNVLNFIWAKVRSVKKQRLLVCDEAWIMLQNDISANFLFGLIKRARKYWLWITTISQDIEDFIRSPYGKPIVSNSSMQLLLKQSVTSIKSLNQLLGLSESEQQRLISVGVGEWLMFVGNQHVGVQILASPYEKQFITTDVKKTS
;
A
#
# COMPACT_ATOMS: atom_id res chain seq x y z
N MET A 1 13.53 40.63 -38.88
CA MET A 1 14.01 41.91 -38.33
C MET A 1 13.67 41.99 -36.86
N ARG A 2 14.63 41.78 -36.07
CA ARG A 2 15.11 42.53 -34.92
C ARG A 2 14.08 43.34 -34.17
N ASN A 3 13.75 42.95 -32.98
CA ASN A 3 13.47 43.91 -31.94
C ASN A 3 14.24 43.56 -30.65
N LYS A 4 15.08 44.52 -30.28
CA LYS A 4 15.85 44.54 -29.04
C LYS A 4 14.99 45.07 -27.91
N GLY A 5 15.06 44.45 -26.75
CA GLY A 5 14.81 45.17 -25.52
C GLY A 5 13.74 44.56 -24.62
N LYS A 6 14.15 43.66 -23.75
CA LYS A 6 13.80 43.61 -22.33
C LYS A 6 14.62 42.51 -21.64
N ARG A 7 15.85 42.88 -21.31
CA ARG A 7 16.60 42.21 -20.23
C ARG A 7 16.11 42.78 -18.89
N GLY A 8 15.47 41.94 -18.12
CA GLY A 8 15.09 42.28 -16.75
C GLY A 8 14.06 41.31 -16.25
N LYS A 9 14.51 40.35 -15.42
CA LYS A 9 13.80 39.35 -14.62
C LYS A 9 14.05 37.90 -15.01
N LYS A 10 15.31 37.55 -15.22
CA LYS A 10 15.75 36.12 -15.27
C LYS A 10 16.44 35.64 -13.97
N SER A 11 16.74 36.54 -13.02
CA SER A 11 17.41 36.15 -11.78
C SER A 11 16.49 35.52 -10.75
N ASP A 12 15.25 36.00 -10.61
CA ASP A 12 14.36 35.55 -9.53
C ASP A 12 13.77 34.15 -9.74
N PHE A 13 13.76 33.66 -10.98
CA PHE A 13 13.25 32.31 -11.29
C PHE A 13 14.34 31.24 -11.09
N PHE A 14 15.59 31.61 -11.27
CA PHE A 14 16.74 30.71 -11.04
C PHE A 14 17.01 30.52 -9.56
N ASP A 15 16.86 31.57 -8.75
CA ASP A 15 17.05 31.50 -7.30
C ASP A 15 15.94 30.67 -6.59
N PHE A 16 14.71 30.66 -7.14
CA PHE A 16 13.63 29.83 -6.63
C PHE A 16 13.86 28.33 -6.90
N PHE A 17 14.42 27.98 -8.06
CA PHE A 17 14.72 26.58 -8.39
C PHE A 17 15.95 26.06 -7.63
N CYS A 18 16.96 26.88 -7.43
CA CYS A 18 18.13 26.51 -6.63
C CYS A 18 17.78 26.23 -5.15
N SER A 19 16.79 26.93 -4.58
CA SER A 19 16.36 26.66 -3.19
C SER A 19 15.55 25.37 -3.04
N PHE A 20 14.92 24.86 -4.11
CA PHE A 20 14.17 23.60 -4.10
C PHE A 20 15.07 22.38 -4.37
N GLU A 21 16.13 22.54 -5.16
CA GLU A 21 17.11 21.49 -5.43
C GLU A 21 17.95 21.13 -4.19
N TYR A 22 18.25 22.09 -3.32
CA TYR A 22 19.05 21.83 -2.12
C TYR A 22 18.39 20.82 -1.14
N ASN A 23 17.08 20.83 -1.02
CA ASN A 23 16.36 19.91 -0.12
C ASN A 23 16.17 18.50 -0.71
N CYS A 24 16.09 18.35 -2.03
CA CYS A 24 15.96 17.03 -2.67
C CYS A 24 17.34 16.33 -2.84
N VAL A 25 18.39 17.09 -3.09
CA VAL A 25 19.75 16.53 -3.24
C VAL A 25 20.26 16.01 -1.89
N ASP A 26 19.95 16.69 -0.78
CA ASP A 26 20.38 16.26 0.55
C ASP A 26 19.71 14.93 0.99
N LEU A 27 18.42 14.71 0.69
CA LEU A 27 17.76 13.44 1.01
C LEU A 27 18.25 12.27 0.11
N TYR A 28 18.42 12.50 -1.17
CA TYR A 28 18.95 11.50 -2.10
C TYR A 28 20.42 11.17 -1.84
N PHE A 29 21.19 12.16 -1.34
CA PHE A 29 22.57 11.98 -0.96
C PHE A 29 22.73 11.14 0.30
N VAL A 30 21.88 11.35 1.30
CA VAL A 30 21.86 10.56 2.55
C VAL A 30 21.41 9.12 2.28
N GLU A 31 20.39 8.90 1.45
CA GLU A 31 19.98 7.54 1.03
C GLU A 31 21.04 6.85 0.17
N SER A 32 21.63 7.55 -0.81
CA SER A 32 22.72 7.02 -1.63
C SER A 32 23.99 6.76 -0.81
N MET A 33 24.23 7.53 0.24
CA MET A 33 25.35 7.34 1.16
C MET A 33 25.09 6.17 2.12
N LEU A 34 23.87 5.99 2.59
CA LEU A 34 23.46 4.83 3.40
C LEU A 34 23.51 3.53 2.58
N ASP A 35 23.05 3.55 1.33
CA ASP A 35 23.17 2.42 0.39
C ASP A 35 24.64 2.10 0.06
N ARG A 36 25.49 3.13 -0.09
CA ARG A 36 26.93 2.93 -0.30
C ARG A 36 27.66 2.50 0.95
N LEU A 37 27.29 2.97 2.13
CA LEU A 37 27.81 2.46 3.40
C LEU A 37 27.47 0.99 3.61
N GLN A 38 26.25 0.58 3.25
CA GLN A 38 25.87 -0.84 3.20
C GLN A 38 26.71 -1.59 2.14
N ASN A 39 26.91 -1.02 0.95
CA ASN A 39 27.70 -1.64 -0.12
C ASN A 39 29.22 -1.63 0.16
N ILE A 40 29.77 -0.63 0.84
CA ILE A 40 31.19 -0.63 1.28
C ILE A 40 31.44 -1.70 2.33
N VAL A 41 30.48 -1.97 3.20
CA VAL A 41 30.53 -3.09 4.15
C VAL A 41 30.46 -4.44 3.42
N TYR A 42 29.87 -4.50 2.22
CA TYR A 42 29.64 -5.74 1.46
C TYR A 42 30.54 -5.96 0.24
N ASP A 43 31.32 -4.96 -0.23
CA ASP A 43 31.98 -5.04 -1.54
C ASP A 43 33.52 -4.94 -1.54
N THR A 44 34.19 -5.09 -0.40
CA THR A 44 35.64 -5.07 -0.36
C THR A 44 36.21 -6.41 0.09
N ASN A 45 37.17 -6.94 -0.72
CA ASN A 45 38.06 -8.05 -0.37
C ASN A 45 39.01 -7.65 0.78
N TYR A 46 38.48 -7.30 1.94
CA TYR A 46 39.29 -6.98 3.11
C TYR A 46 38.98 -7.98 4.24
N THR A 47 40.06 -8.60 4.72
CA THR A 47 40.05 -9.27 6.02
C THR A 47 40.25 -8.20 7.09
N ALA A 48 39.21 -7.85 7.84
CA ALA A 48 39.32 -7.04 9.03
C ALA A 48 39.35 -7.96 10.25
N GLN A 49 40.37 -7.87 11.05
CA GLN A 49 40.51 -8.57 12.33
C GLN A 49 39.74 -7.77 13.38
N ILE A 50 38.70 -8.35 13.94
CA ILE A 50 37.92 -7.74 15.02
C ILE A 50 38.61 -8.02 16.35
N PRO A 51 38.77 -7.05 17.25
CA PRO A 51 39.26 -7.31 18.59
C PRO A 51 38.35 -8.27 19.32
N GLY A 52 38.84 -9.48 19.62
CA GLY A 52 38.07 -10.56 20.20
C GLY A 52 38.23 -11.92 19.49
N GLY A 53 39.08 -11.99 18.43
CA GLY A 53 39.52 -13.25 17.80
C GLY A 53 38.66 -13.76 16.65
N GLY A 54 37.79 -12.94 16.06
CA GLY A 54 37.01 -13.26 14.85
C GLY A 54 37.60 -12.66 13.58
N TYR A 55 37.37 -13.31 12.44
CA TYR A 55 37.71 -12.81 11.11
C TYR A 55 36.43 -12.66 10.28
N VAL A 56 36.27 -11.55 9.57
CA VAL A 56 35.25 -11.39 8.55
C VAL A 56 35.90 -11.54 7.19
N PHE A 57 35.47 -12.52 6.43
CA PHE A 57 35.87 -12.70 5.03
C PHE A 57 34.79 -12.13 4.13
N LEU A 58 35.15 -11.18 3.30
CA LEU A 58 34.30 -10.65 2.24
C LEU A 58 34.83 -11.17 0.90
N GLU A 59 34.18 -12.16 0.35
CA GLU A 59 34.52 -12.73 -0.95
C GLU A 59 33.62 -12.17 -2.05
N LYS A 60 34.24 -11.78 -3.13
CA LYS A 60 33.59 -11.26 -4.33
C LYS A 60 33.06 -12.46 -5.15
N GLN A 61 31.91 -12.92 -4.85
CA GLN A 61 30.97 -13.71 -5.66
C GLN A 61 30.08 -14.58 -4.78
N ASN A 62 28.76 -14.26 -4.81
CA ASN A 62 27.67 -15.15 -4.43
C ASN A 62 27.98 -16.14 -3.31
N GLN A 63 27.97 -15.73 -2.04
CA GLN A 63 27.51 -16.63 -0.98
C GLN A 63 27.59 -15.99 0.41
N GLU A 64 26.77 -16.48 1.28
CA GLU A 64 26.46 -16.17 2.66
C GLU A 64 27.56 -15.52 3.50
N VAL A 65 27.25 -14.36 4.08
CA VAL A 65 28.07 -13.73 5.12
C VAL A 65 27.85 -14.51 6.42
N LEU A 66 28.81 -15.34 6.80
CA LEU A 66 28.87 -15.92 8.13
C LEU A 66 29.35 -14.85 9.12
N ILE A 67 28.41 -14.27 9.85
CA ILE A 67 28.72 -13.44 11.01
C ILE A 67 28.97 -14.39 12.20
N PRO A 68 30.13 -14.40 12.83
CA PRO A 68 30.34 -15.17 14.05
C PRO A 68 29.40 -14.62 15.12
N SER A 69 28.74 -15.52 15.85
CA SER A 69 27.75 -15.24 16.87
C SER A 69 28.23 -14.24 17.91
N LEU A 70 27.76 -13.00 17.78
CA LEU A 70 27.64 -12.12 18.93
C LEU A 70 26.38 -12.53 19.68
N GLU A 71 26.48 -12.70 20.98
CA GLU A 71 25.34 -13.09 21.82
C GLU A 71 24.15 -12.15 21.58
N GLU A 72 22.97 -12.72 21.34
CA GLU A 72 21.72 -12.05 20.96
C GLU A 72 21.35 -10.76 21.75
N PRO A 73 21.73 -10.59 23.04
CA PRO A 73 21.38 -9.37 23.78
C PRO A 73 22.08 -8.09 23.27
N GLN A 74 23.18 -8.19 22.56
CA GLN A 74 23.92 -6.99 22.08
C GLN A 74 23.46 -6.51 20.71
N LEU A 75 22.97 -7.40 19.84
CA LEU A 75 22.41 -7.02 18.54
C LEU A 75 21.06 -6.27 18.66
N GLN A 76 20.20 -6.63 19.62
CA GLN A 76 18.94 -5.93 19.85
C GLN A 76 19.11 -4.52 20.42
N LYS A 77 20.24 -4.19 21.05
CA LYS A 77 20.53 -2.83 21.48
C LYS A 77 21.05 -1.92 20.38
N SER A 78 21.70 -2.47 19.33
CA SER A 78 22.23 -1.67 18.23
C SER A 78 21.18 -1.27 17.18
N VAL A 79 20.13 -2.04 17.01
CA VAL A 79 19.04 -1.76 16.03
C VAL A 79 17.99 -0.76 16.55
N LYS A 80 18.00 -0.47 17.84
CA LYS A 80 17.06 0.51 18.43
C LYS A 80 17.46 1.98 18.28
N ASN A 81 18.54 2.30 17.57
CA ASN A 81 19.04 3.66 17.55
C ASN A 81 19.25 4.24 16.14
N GLN A 82 18.17 4.65 15.50
CA GLN A 82 18.21 5.78 14.55
C GLN A 82 18.98 6.97 15.17
N SER A 83 18.85 7.18 16.48
CA SER A 83 19.67 8.06 17.33
C SER A 83 21.17 7.80 17.32
N PHE A 84 21.65 6.63 16.90
CA PHE A 84 23.10 6.33 16.90
C PHE A 84 23.81 6.91 15.67
N MET A 85 23.24 6.72 14.48
CA MET A 85 23.77 7.33 13.25
C MET A 85 23.61 8.85 13.27
N ASP A 86 22.48 9.37 13.78
CA ASP A 86 22.25 10.80 13.96
C ASP A 86 23.28 11.43 14.92
N LYS A 87 23.68 10.71 15.96
CA LYS A 87 24.74 11.16 16.87
C LYS A 87 26.12 11.13 16.23
N ILE A 88 26.44 10.11 15.42
CA ILE A 88 27.70 10.08 14.65
C ILE A 88 27.75 11.23 13.65
N LEU A 89 26.68 11.43 12.89
CA LEU A 89 26.61 12.49 11.87
C LEU A 89 26.62 13.89 12.50
N ALA A 90 25.97 14.09 13.66
CA ALA A 90 26.03 15.34 14.41
C ALA A 90 27.42 15.60 15.02
N THR A 91 28.12 14.57 15.50
CA THR A 91 29.49 14.66 16.07
C THR A 91 30.52 14.92 14.97
N LEU A 92 30.28 14.42 13.75
CA LEU A 92 31.12 14.68 12.58
C LEU A 92 30.80 16.03 11.90
N GLY A 93 29.82 16.80 12.40
CA GLY A 93 29.42 18.08 11.82
C GLY A 93 28.72 17.97 10.47
N LEU A 94 28.21 16.77 10.12
CA LEU A 94 27.53 16.46 8.86
C LEU A 94 26.00 16.64 8.92
N LEU A 95 25.44 16.94 10.10
CA LEU A 95 24.05 17.37 10.29
C LEU A 95 24.03 18.83 10.76
N PRO A 96 23.11 19.65 10.21
CA PRO A 96 22.92 21.00 10.75
C PRO A 96 22.45 20.94 12.21
N PRO A 97 22.92 21.83 13.08
CA PRO A 97 22.49 21.87 14.47
C PRO A 97 21.00 22.13 14.54
N SER A 98 20.29 21.33 15.34
CA SER A 98 18.86 21.53 15.64
C SER A 98 18.66 22.95 16.18
N GLU A 99 17.77 23.71 15.54
CA GLU A 99 17.45 25.10 15.89
C GLU A 99 17.10 25.23 17.38
N LYS A 100 17.97 25.86 18.14
CA LYS A 100 17.61 26.68 19.28
C LYS A 100 17.79 28.13 18.86
N LYS A 101 16.70 28.85 18.77
CA LYS A 101 16.69 30.30 18.60
C LYS A 101 17.48 30.94 19.74
N GLU A 102 18.49 31.71 19.39
CA GLU A 102 18.82 32.97 20.09
C GLU A 102 19.85 33.75 19.24
N ASP A 103 19.52 35.00 19.02
CA ASP A 103 20.31 36.00 18.32
C ASP A 103 21.67 36.22 18.99
N GLN A 104 22.73 36.26 18.17
CA GLN A 104 23.73 37.32 18.30
C GLN A 104 24.77 37.24 17.16
N LYS A 105 24.91 38.33 16.42
CA LYS A 105 26.00 38.60 15.48
C LYS A 105 27.33 38.72 16.23
N SER A 106 28.38 38.04 15.74
CA SER A 106 29.75 38.52 15.91
C SER A 106 30.63 38.02 14.78
N ASP A 107 31.23 38.97 14.07
CA ASP A 107 32.32 38.77 13.10
C ASP A 107 33.54 38.17 13.79
N VAL A 108 34.05 37.07 13.26
CA VAL A 108 35.34 36.52 13.67
C VAL A 108 36.16 36.17 12.39
N PRO A 109 37.44 36.57 12.32
CA PRO A 109 38.25 36.39 11.11
C PRO A 109 38.72 34.96 10.92
N LEU A 110 38.88 34.57 9.65
CA LEU A 110 39.48 33.30 9.23
C LEU A 110 40.89 33.15 9.80
N HIS A 111 41.03 32.37 10.86
CA HIS A 111 42.32 31.83 11.27
C HIS A 111 42.34 30.33 11.00
N THR A 112 43.49 29.88 10.48
CA THR A 112 43.95 28.51 10.21
C THR A 112 43.33 27.52 11.21
N GLN A 113 42.33 26.75 10.75
CA GLN A 113 41.78 25.64 11.52
C GLN A 113 42.76 24.48 11.53
N GLU A 114 43.27 24.15 12.71
CA GLU A 114 43.83 22.83 12.99
C GLU A 114 42.78 21.76 12.61
N ASN A 115 43.24 20.74 11.93
CA ASN A 115 42.40 19.65 11.42
C ASN A 115 41.67 18.98 12.61
N PRO A 116 40.34 19.12 12.78
CA PRO A 116 39.61 18.64 13.95
C PRO A 116 39.65 17.12 14.13
N LEU A 117 40.25 16.41 13.22
CA LEU A 117 40.28 14.96 13.08
C LEU A 117 41.64 14.34 13.42
N ASP A 118 42.61 15.13 13.87
CA ASP A 118 43.82 14.57 14.47
C ASP A 118 43.49 14.13 15.93
N THR A 119 43.33 12.82 16.12
CA THR A 119 43.04 12.23 17.45
C THR A 119 44.10 12.56 18.48
N LYS A 120 45.33 12.93 18.06
CA LYS A 120 46.35 13.48 18.95
C LYS A 120 46.14 14.96 19.29
N ALA A 121 45.47 15.69 18.41
CA ALA A 121 45.16 17.11 18.62
C ALA A 121 43.84 17.31 19.40
N ASN A 122 42.92 16.31 19.36
CA ASN A 122 41.63 16.37 20.07
C ASN A 122 41.33 15.08 20.87
N PRO A 123 41.91 14.93 22.09
CA PRO A 123 41.68 13.73 22.91
C PRO A 123 40.23 13.51 23.30
N GLN A 124 39.44 14.58 23.41
CA GLN A 124 38.00 14.47 23.75
C GLN A 124 37.21 13.85 22.60
N PHE A 125 37.52 14.15 21.37
CA PHE A 125 36.89 13.54 20.20
C PHE A 125 37.25 12.05 20.09
N ALA A 126 38.50 11.69 20.29
CA ALA A 126 38.94 10.29 20.29
C ALA A 126 38.22 9.48 21.39
N GLN A 127 38.01 10.04 22.58
CA GLN A 127 37.30 9.40 23.66
C GLN A 127 35.80 9.24 23.33
N GLN A 128 35.18 10.28 22.77
CA GLN A 128 33.79 10.19 22.34
C GLN A 128 33.54 9.09 21.29
N VAL A 129 34.45 8.95 20.33
CA VAL A 129 34.38 7.90 19.30
C VAL A 129 34.58 6.51 19.92
N LYS A 130 35.52 6.35 20.88
CA LYS A 130 35.69 5.08 21.61
C LYS A 130 34.51 4.71 22.44
N ASP A 131 33.91 5.63 23.18
CA ASP A 131 32.72 5.44 23.98
C ASP A 131 31.52 5.07 23.09
N LEU A 132 31.44 5.65 21.90
CA LEU A 132 30.39 5.39 20.92
C LEU A 132 30.51 3.98 20.31
N LEU A 133 31.74 3.51 20.08
CA LEU A 133 32.01 2.20 19.50
C LEU A 133 32.20 1.10 20.56
N ASN A 134 32.13 1.44 21.86
CA ASN A 134 32.31 0.52 22.98
C ASN A 134 33.66 -0.25 22.94
N LEU A 135 34.71 0.42 22.45
CA LEU A 135 36.04 -0.18 22.28
C LEU A 135 36.86 -0.10 23.59
N PRO A 136 37.61 -1.16 23.92
CA PRO A 136 38.50 -1.13 25.10
C PRO A 136 39.67 -0.13 24.88
N ASP A 137 40.09 0.50 25.96
CA ASP A 137 41.10 1.53 25.99
C ASP A 137 42.50 0.92 25.86
N THR A 138 42.95 0.64 24.63
CA THR A 138 44.27 0.09 24.34
C THR A 138 44.97 0.95 23.26
N GLU A 139 46.26 1.16 23.42
CA GLU A 139 47.09 1.96 22.47
C GLU A 139 47.09 1.41 21.03
N TYR A 140 46.87 0.11 20.89
CA TYR A 140 46.71 -0.57 19.58
C TYR A 140 45.40 -0.20 18.90
N ASN A 141 44.31 -0.16 19.67
CA ASN A 141 43.01 0.22 19.14
C ASN A 141 42.95 1.69 18.72
N ASP A 142 43.70 2.57 19.38
CA ASP A 142 43.84 3.97 19.01
C ASP A 142 44.49 4.17 17.64
N LYS A 143 45.58 3.43 17.36
CA LYS A 143 46.27 3.55 16.06
C LYS A 143 45.40 2.97 14.93
N LEU A 144 44.73 1.85 15.17
CA LEU A 144 43.86 1.21 14.19
C LEU A 144 42.64 2.09 13.91
N LEU A 145 41.97 2.55 14.95
CA LEU A 145 40.80 3.44 14.84
C LEU A 145 41.17 4.75 14.14
N THR A 146 42.32 5.34 14.48
CA THR A 146 42.78 6.56 13.86
C THR A 146 43.09 6.36 12.38
N SER A 147 43.69 5.24 11.99
CA SER A 147 44.01 4.96 10.59
C SER A 147 42.73 4.71 9.76
N GLN A 148 41.81 3.94 10.27
CA GLN A 148 40.56 3.65 9.59
C GLN A 148 39.67 4.89 9.48
N LEU A 149 39.53 5.67 10.55
CA LEU A 149 38.83 6.96 10.53
C LEU A 149 39.48 7.94 9.55
N ARG A 150 40.78 8.06 9.52
CA ARG A 150 41.49 8.95 8.57
C ARG A 150 41.28 8.51 7.12
N GLN A 151 41.28 7.21 6.86
CA GLN A 151 41.01 6.71 5.51
C GLN A 151 39.55 6.98 5.11
N TYR A 152 38.60 6.69 5.99
CA TYR A 152 37.17 6.94 5.77
C TYR A 152 36.90 8.43 5.56
N ILE A 153 37.44 9.30 6.40
CA ILE A 153 37.25 10.74 6.28
C ILE A 153 37.91 11.26 4.99
N LYS A 154 39.08 10.74 4.62
CA LYS A 154 39.76 11.12 3.37
C LYS A 154 38.92 10.69 2.15
N GLU A 155 38.27 9.54 2.20
CA GLU A 155 37.38 9.09 1.14
C GLU A 155 36.09 9.93 1.08
N VAL A 156 35.47 10.24 2.23
CA VAL A 156 34.31 11.12 2.34
C VAL A 156 34.66 12.54 1.89
N ASP A 157 35.78 13.11 2.36
CA ASP A 157 36.23 14.45 2.00
C ASP A 157 36.62 14.55 0.51
N THR A 158 37.28 13.53 -0.04
CA THR A 158 37.56 13.44 -1.47
C THR A 158 36.31 13.38 -2.29
N HIS A 159 35.31 12.61 -1.83
CA HIS A 159 34.02 12.48 -2.51
C HIS A 159 33.19 13.76 -2.42
N TYR A 160 33.16 14.38 -1.24
CA TYR A 160 32.48 15.65 -0.99
C TYR A 160 33.12 16.82 -1.74
N THR A 161 34.44 16.86 -1.74
CA THR A 161 35.22 17.87 -2.50
C THR A 161 35.04 17.69 -4.01
N ALA A 162 34.98 16.45 -4.50
CA ALA A 162 34.71 16.16 -5.89
C ALA A 162 33.27 16.57 -6.27
N LEU A 163 32.29 16.29 -5.41
CA LEU A 163 30.88 16.73 -5.58
C LEU A 163 30.76 18.26 -5.62
N LEU A 164 31.45 18.96 -4.73
CA LEU A 164 31.41 20.43 -4.67
C LEU A 164 32.24 21.10 -5.78
N SER A 165 33.34 20.49 -6.22
CA SER A 165 34.23 21.08 -7.22
C SER A 165 33.76 20.88 -8.65
N ASP A 166 33.10 19.78 -8.97
CA ASP A 166 32.60 19.49 -10.32
C ASP A 166 31.36 18.60 -10.31
N TYR A 167 30.24 19.16 -9.82
CA TYR A 167 28.94 18.46 -9.82
C TYR A 167 28.52 17.98 -11.22
N LYS A 168 29.03 18.65 -12.28
CA LYS A 168 28.72 18.27 -13.65
C LYS A 168 29.26 16.90 -14.03
N SER A 169 30.46 16.55 -13.55
CA SER A 169 31.06 15.24 -13.80
C SER A 169 30.31 14.09 -13.10
N HIS A 170 29.53 14.38 -12.02
CA HIS A 170 28.76 13.40 -11.29
C HIS A 170 27.33 13.23 -11.86
N ILE A 171 26.77 14.29 -12.43
CA ILE A 171 25.44 14.27 -13.04
C ILE A 171 25.54 13.82 -14.50
N ALA A 172 26.61 14.18 -15.20
CA ALA A 172 26.81 13.81 -16.59
C ALA A 172 26.92 12.29 -16.74
N PRO A 173 26.29 11.71 -17.77
CA PRO A 173 26.47 10.31 -18.08
C PRO A 173 27.95 10.03 -18.36
N SER A 174 28.42 8.81 -18.05
CA SER A 174 29.82 8.39 -18.23
C SER A 174 30.28 8.52 -19.67
N TYR A 175 29.39 8.32 -20.61
CA TYR A 175 29.54 8.66 -22.01
C TYR A 175 28.18 8.77 -22.69
N TRP A 176 28.12 9.47 -23.79
CA TRP A 176 26.99 9.44 -24.72
C TRP A 176 27.50 9.35 -26.15
N GLU A 177 26.76 8.63 -26.97
CA GLU A 177 27.10 8.42 -28.38
C GLU A 177 25.83 8.41 -29.21
N PHE A 178 25.73 9.31 -30.19
CA PHE A 178 24.59 9.34 -31.09
C PHE A 178 24.90 8.56 -32.35
N LYS A 179 24.16 7.46 -32.56
CA LYS A 179 24.21 6.61 -33.75
C LYS A 179 22.85 6.60 -34.40
N VAL A 180 22.82 6.28 -35.69
CA VAL A 180 21.57 6.06 -36.41
C VAL A 180 21.26 4.54 -36.38
N PRO A 181 20.07 4.13 -35.97
CA PRO A 181 18.87 4.90 -35.63
C PRO A 181 18.67 5.16 -34.12
N ASN A 182 19.62 4.92 -33.28
CA ASN A 182 19.53 4.99 -31.80
C ASN A 182 20.66 5.83 -31.23
N PHE A 183 20.68 6.02 -29.92
CA PHE A 183 21.78 6.63 -29.18
C PHE A 183 22.09 5.85 -27.91
N ASN A 184 23.29 6.05 -27.38
CA ASN A 184 23.73 5.47 -26.13
C ASN A 184 23.95 6.56 -25.08
N VAL A 185 23.44 6.35 -23.87
CA VAL A 185 23.71 7.18 -22.69
C VAL A 185 24.12 6.27 -21.56
N SER A 186 25.38 6.28 -21.20
CA SER A 186 25.97 5.31 -20.28
C SER A 186 25.67 3.86 -20.73
N TRP A 187 24.97 3.11 -19.91
CA TRP A 187 24.59 1.71 -20.16
C TRP A 187 23.21 1.53 -20.81
N LEU A 188 22.52 2.63 -21.14
CA LEU A 188 21.19 2.63 -21.76
C LEU A 188 21.26 2.97 -23.24
N LEU A 189 20.52 2.22 -24.03
CA LEU A 189 20.20 2.53 -25.43
C LEU A 189 18.92 3.33 -25.47
N GLY A 190 18.93 4.45 -26.17
CA GLY A 190 17.78 5.34 -26.28
C GLY A 190 17.32 5.55 -27.71
N LYS A 191 16.00 5.81 -27.87
CA LYS A 191 15.42 6.19 -29.15
C LYS A 191 14.38 7.28 -28.92
N ALA A 192 14.59 8.42 -29.54
CA ALA A 192 13.70 9.56 -29.45
C ALA A 192 12.63 9.54 -30.55
N TYR A 193 11.41 9.90 -30.18
CA TYR A 193 10.24 10.01 -31.02
C TYR A 193 9.60 11.40 -30.90
N TYR A 194 8.92 11.83 -31.94
CA TYR A 194 8.09 13.01 -31.95
C TYR A 194 6.72 12.74 -32.53
N THR A 195 5.71 13.48 -32.09
CA THR A 195 4.37 13.40 -32.66
C THR A 195 4.33 14.21 -33.97
N GLN A 196 4.02 13.49 -35.07
CA GLN A 196 3.90 14.09 -36.39
C GLN A 196 2.52 14.65 -36.66
N SER A 197 1.46 13.95 -36.24
CA SER A 197 0.08 14.34 -36.51
C SER A 197 -0.85 13.87 -35.41
N TYR A 198 -1.91 14.61 -35.19
CA TYR A 198 -3.03 14.22 -34.35
C TYR A 198 -4.28 14.01 -35.23
N PRO A 199 -5.21 13.12 -34.84
CA PRO A 199 -6.50 12.99 -35.51
C PRO A 199 -7.36 14.23 -35.24
N SER A 200 -8.43 14.42 -36.01
CA SER A 200 -9.39 15.50 -35.80
C SER A 200 -10.16 15.39 -34.47
N TYR A 201 -10.24 14.19 -33.91
CA TYR A 201 -10.79 13.92 -32.59
C TYR A 201 -9.88 12.97 -31.82
N ILE A 202 -9.65 13.23 -30.56
CA ILE A 202 -8.87 12.39 -29.67
C ILE A 202 -9.63 12.18 -28.35
N ASP A 203 -9.66 10.92 -27.91
CA ASP A 203 -10.29 10.58 -26.63
C ASP A 203 -9.50 11.12 -25.44
N MET A 204 -10.22 11.46 -24.37
CA MET A 204 -9.58 11.78 -23.10
C MET A 204 -8.73 10.59 -22.64
N LEU A 205 -7.60 10.92 -21.98
CA LEU A 205 -6.72 9.92 -21.37
C LEU A 205 -5.98 9.00 -22.37
N TRP A 206 -5.83 9.39 -23.63
CA TRP A 206 -5.04 8.64 -24.61
C TRP A 206 -3.58 8.41 -24.13
N THR A 207 -3.04 9.32 -23.30
CA THR A 207 -1.72 9.19 -22.68
C THR A 207 -1.63 8.04 -21.70
N ARG A 208 -2.77 7.55 -21.17
CA ARG A 208 -2.84 6.45 -20.19
C ARG A 208 -2.14 5.18 -20.67
N ASP A 209 -2.42 4.77 -21.89
CA ASP A 209 -1.86 3.52 -22.43
C ASP A 209 -0.37 3.64 -22.74
N ILE A 210 0.08 4.87 -23.02
CA ILE A 210 1.50 5.16 -23.17
C ILE A 210 2.18 5.11 -21.80
N MET A 211 1.57 5.71 -20.77
CA MET A 211 2.07 5.65 -19.40
C MET A 211 2.08 4.22 -18.83
N GLY A 212 1.20 3.35 -19.29
CA GLY A 212 1.15 1.92 -18.95
C GLY A 212 2.18 1.02 -19.67
N LEU A 213 3.06 1.54 -20.52
CA LEU A 213 4.13 0.78 -21.13
C LEU A 213 5.21 0.40 -20.11
N HIS A 214 5.56 -0.88 -19.99
CA HIS A 214 6.66 -1.35 -19.15
C HIS A 214 8.01 -1.06 -19.83
N ALA A 215 8.41 0.20 -19.82
CA ALA A 215 9.69 0.65 -20.35
C ALA A 215 10.14 1.92 -19.63
N LYS A 216 11.44 2.12 -19.51
CA LYS A 216 11.99 3.41 -19.11
C LYS A 216 11.75 4.41 -20.22
N ARG A 217 11.17 5.56 -19.91
CA ARG A 217 10.86 6.59 -20.89
C ARG A 217 10.81 7.96 -20.28
N ASP A 218 11.14 8.95 -21.08
CA ASP A 218 10.87 10.35 -20.81
C ASP A 218 9.82 10.85 -21.80
N MET A 219 8.91 11.71 -21.35
CA MET A 219 7.91 12.32 -22.18
C MET A 219 7.83 13.82 -21.85
N SER A 220 7.97 14.65 -22.86
CA SER A 220 7.91 16.11 -22.73
C SER A 220 6.76 16.69 -23.54
N PHE A 221 6.02 17.58 -22.90
CA PHE A 221 5.00 18.40 -23.54
C PHE A 221 5.44 19.85 -23.45
N TYR A 222 5.58 20.50 -24.57
CA TYR A 222 5.83 21.93 -24.67
C TYR A 222 4.56 22.62 -25.10
N LEU A 223 4.15 23.63 -24.39
CA LEU A 223 2.90 24.34 -24.59
C LEU A 223 3.16 25.84 -24.61
N TYR A 224 2.84 26.46 -25.74
CA TYR A 224 2.97 27.89 -25.87
C TYR A 224 1.60 28.48 -26.23
N PRO A 225 1.07 29.41 -25.43
CA PRO A 225 -0.13 30.14 -25.79
C PRO A 225 0.21 31.14 -26.89
N GLU A 226 -0.57 31.14 -27.97
CA GLU A 226 -0.48 32.11 -29.04
C GLU A 226 -1.44 33.28 -28.82
N ASP A 227 -1.15 34.42 -29.46
CA ASP A 227 -2.05 35.56 -29.41
C ASP A 227 -3.32 35.29 -30.21
N ASP A 228 -4.47 35.39 -29.54
CA ASP A 228 -5.79 35.09 -30.13
C ASP A 228 -6.06 35.94 -31.39
N SER A 229 -5.56 37.19 -31.46
CA SER A 229 -5.77 38.10 -32.61
C SER A 229 -4.97 37.65 -33.83
N ASP A 230 -3.73 37.25 -33.66
CA ASP A 230 -2.88 36.77 -34.76
C ASP A 230 -3.39 35.43 -35.30
N MET A 231 -3.85 34.56 -34.42
CA MET A 231 -4.45 33.28 -34.81
C MET A 231 -5.78 33.42 -35.51
N GLN A 232 -6.65 34.35 -35.08
CA GLN A 232 -7.90 34.66 -35.78
C GLN A 232 -7.63 35.20 -37.21
N MET A 233 -6.60 36.02 -37.38
CA MET A 233 -6.19 36.51 -38.70
C MET A 233 -5.67 35.38 -39.59
N MET A 234 -4.83 34.50 -39.04
CA MET A 234 -4.30 33.35 -39.77
C MET A 234 -5.41 32.37 -40.20
N LEU A 235 -6.34 32.04 -39.30
CA LEU A 235 -7.48 31.17 -39.60
C LEU A 235 -8.43 31.78 -40.61
N LYS A 236 -8.66 33.10 -40.52
CA LYS A 236 -9.44 33.84 -41.53
C LYS A 236 -8.83 33.76 -42.92
N ASN A 237 -7.51 33.92 -43.03
CA ASN A 237 -6.79 33.80 -44.29
C ASN A 237 -6.87 32.38 -44.83
N ARG A 238 -6.70 31.36 -43.96
CA ARG A 238 -6.81 29.94 -44.34
C ARG A 238 -8.22 29.57 -44.79
N SER A 239 -9.25 30.03 -44.09
CA SER A 239 -10.66 29.85 -44.47
C SER A 239 -10.95 30.47 -45.83
N THR A 240 -10.47 31.68 -46.06
CA THR A 240 -10.63 32.35 -47.35
C THR A 240 -9.95 31.60 -48.50
N GLN A 241 -8.75 31.07 -48.26
CA GLN A 241 -8.01 30.26 -49.22
C GLN A 241 -8.78 28.99 -49.58
N ILE A 242 -9.22 28.20 -48.57
CA ILE A 242 -9.97 26.94 -48.78
C ILE A 242 -11.28 27.22 -49.52
N LYS A 243 -11.98 28.32 -49.17
CA LYS A 243 -13.20 28.73 -49.86
C LYS A 243 -12.96 29.05 -51.32
N ALA A 244 -11.84 29.70 -51.66
CA ALA A 244 -11.46 29.99 -53.05
C ALA A 244 -11.18 28.70 -53.82
N GLU A 245 -10.43 27.75 -53.22
CA GLU A 245 -10.13 26.42 -53.80
C GLU A 245 -11.42 25.62 -54.08
N LEU A 246 -12.37 25.62 -53.10
CA LEU A 246 -13.68 24.96 -53.29
C LEU A 246 -14.51 25.63 -54.38
N SER A 247 -14.51 26.97 -54.47
CA SER A 247 -15.21 27.71 -55.52
C SER A 247 -14.63 27.41 -56.93
N GLU A 248 -13.31 27.32 -57.04
CA GLU A 248 -12.62 27.00 -58.28
C GLU A 248 -12.93 25.59 -58.76
N ALA A 249 -12.93 24.61 -57.81
CA ALA A 249 -13.31 23.23 -58.09
C ALA A 249 -14.75 23.11 -58.61
N MET A 250 -15.69 23.82 -57.96
CA MET A 250 -17.10 23.91 -58.41
C MET A 250 -17.25 24.51 -59.80
N GLN A 251 -16.51 25.57 -60.11
CA GLN A 251 -16.56 26.22 -61.44
C GLN A 251 -16.00 25.31 -62.53
N LYS A 252 -15.02 24.49 -62.22
CA LYS A 252 -14.41 23.52 -63.13
C LYS A 252 -15.19 22.23 -63.26
N GLY A 253 -16.31 22.06 -62.55
CA GLY A 253 -17.14 20.85 -62.58
C GLY A 253 -16.43 19.62 -61.98
N ILE A 254 -15.39 19.84 -61.20
CA ILE A 254 -14.67 18.78 -60.50
C ILE A 254 -15.42 18.42 -59.22
N THR A 255 -15.61 17.15 -58.94
CA THR A 255 -16.23 16.71 -57.66
C THR A 255 -15.43 17.30 -56.50
N THR A 256 -16.08 18.05 -55.62
CA THR A 256 -15.45 18.67 -54.46
C THR A 256 -14.82 17.59 -53.55
N ASP A 257 -13.59 17.82 -53.19
CA ASP A 257 -12.91 16.96 -52.25
C ASP A 257 -13.56 17.09 -50.85
N LYS A 258 -14.15 15.99 -50.35
CA LYS A 258 -14.81 15.94 -49.05
C LYS A 258 -13.87 16.33 -47.90
N GLU A 259 -12.58 16.07 -48.09
CA GLU A 259 -11.56 16.43 -47.12
C GLU A 259 -11.37 17.93 -47.02
N LEU A 260 -11.41 18.65 -48.16
CA LEU A 260 -11.30 20.08 -48.19
C LEU A 260 -12.55 20.78 -47.60
N GLU A 261 -13.74 20.23 -47.84
CA GLU A 261 -14.96 20.69 -47.20
C GLU A 261 -14.95 20.50 -45.68
N GLN A 262 -14.37 19.38 -45.20
CA GLN A 262 -14.22 19.13 -43.78
C GLN A 262 -13.22 20.10 -43.17
N GLN A 263 -12.07 20.33 -43.78
CA GLN A 263 -11.08 21.31 -43.35
C GLN A 263 -11.69 22.71 -43.24
N TYR A 264 -12.55 23.12 -44.20
CA TYR A 264 -13.25 24.41 -44.12
C TYR A 264 -14.14 24.50 -42.89
N ARG A 265 -14.93 23.47 -42.62
CA ARG A 265 -15.82 23.41 -41.44
C ARG A 265 -15.03 23.45 -40.13
N ASP A 266 -13.95 22.71 -40.07
CA ASP A 266 -13.10 22.66 -38.86
C ASP A 266 -12.45 24.01 -38.57
N VAL A 267 -11.93 24.71 -39.59
CA VAL A 267 -11.34 26.05 -39.47
C VAL A 267 -12.38 27.07 -39.02
N GLU A 268 -13.59 27.06 -39.59
CA GLU A 268 -14.65 28.00 -39.20
C GLU A 268 -15.15 27.71 -37.76
N MET A 269 -15.29 26.46 -37.38
CA MET A 269 -15.68 26.07 -36.01
C MET A 269 -14.64 26.55 -34.98
N ILE A 270 -13.36 26.35 -35.25
CA ILE A 270 -12.29 26.83 -34.36
C ILE A 270 -12.32 28.36 -34.29
N ARG A 271 -12.50 29.04 -35.41
CA ARG A 271 -12.56 30.48 -35.47
C ARG A 271 -13.74 31.06 -34.67
N GLU A 272 -14.91 30.42 -34.75
CA GLU A 272 -16.10 30.81 -33.96
C GLU A 272 -15.81 30.67 -32.47
N LYS A 273 -15.28 29.52 -32.02
CA LYS A 273 -14.96 29.27 -30.63
C LYS A 273 -13.87 30.20 -30.07
N LEU A 274 -12.88 30.58 -30.87
CA LEU A 274 -11.87 31.57 -30.47
C LEU A 274 -12.49 32.97 -30.37
N THR A 275 -13.47 33.29 -31.22
CA THR A 275 -14.17 34.59 -31.19
C THR A 275 -15.07 34.71 -29.96
N THR A 276 -15.74 33.63 -29.57
CA THR A 276 -16.57 33.55 -28.35
C THR A 276 -15.75 33.43 -27.09
N LYS A 277 -14.44 33.22 -27.18
CA LYS A 277 -13.51 32.93 -26.07
C LYS A 277 -13.81 31.62 -25.31
N GLU A 278 -14.52 30.72 -25.96
CA GLU A 278 -14.73 29.36 -25.42
C GLU A 278 -13.46 28.54 -25.47
N GLU A 279 -12.62 28.75 -26.47
CA GLU A 279 -11.34 28.11 -26.66
C GLU A 279 -10.21 29.12 -26.75
N ARG A 280 -8.99 28.70 -26.47
CA ARG A 280 -7.74 29.41 -26.76
C ARG A 280 -6.86 28.54 -27.64
N TYR A 281 -5.96 29.17 -28.36
CA TYR A 281 -5.05 28.51 -29.26
C TYR A 281 -3.67 28.34 -28.63
N PHE A 282 -3.06 27.17 -28.86
CA PHE A 282 -1.74 26.82 -28.37
C PHE A 282 -0.93 26.18 -29.48
N GLU A 283 0.35 26.40 -29.42
CA GLU A 283 1.34 25.52 -30.05
C GLU A 283 1.71 24.39 -29.10
N LEU A 284 1.69 23.15 -29.61
CA LEU A 284 1.94 21.93 -28.86
C LEU A 284 3.08 21.12 -29.47
N TRP A 285 4.03 20.69 -28.66
CA TRP A 285 5.05 19.71 -29.01
C TRP A 285 4.96 18.53 -28.05
N ASN A 286 5.09 17.33 -28.59
CA ASN A 286 5.17 16.13 -27.77
C ASN A 286 6.33 15.27 -28.23
N TYR A 287 7.25 15.02 -27.33
CA TYR A 287 8.42 14.17 -27.55
C TYR A 287 8.42 13.03 -26.56
N THR A 288 8.87 11.87 -27.00
CA THR A 288 9.00 10.68 -26.14
C THR A 288 10.33 10.00 -26.42
N THR A 289 11.14 9.78 -25.38
CA THR A 289 12.34 8.98 -25.49
C THR A 289 12.15 7.67 -24.73
N ILE A 290 12.47 6.56 -25.36
CA ILE A 290 12.38 5.21 -24.79
C ILE A 290 13.79 4.70 -24.58
N TYR A 291 14.04 4.10 -23.40
CA TYR A 291 15.33 3.54 -23.02
C TYR A 291 15.23 2.06 -22.72
N GLU A 292 16.22 1.29 -23.22
CA GLU A 292 16.38 -0.13 -22.92
C GLU A 292 17.87 -0.47 -22.79
N THR A 293 18.16 -1.63 -22.25
CA THR A 293 19.54 -2.12 -22.10
C THR A 293 20.05 -2.92 -23.31
N ASP A 294 19.14 -3.27 -24.21
CA ASP A 294 19.36 -4.19 -25.32
C ASP A 294 18.70 -3.65 -26.59
N GLU A 295 19.37 -3.75 -27.74
CA GLU A 295 18.87 -3.21 -29.00
C GLU A 295 17.62 -3.91 -29.52
N GLU A 296 17.50 -5.22 -29.30
CA GLU A 296 16.33 -5.99 -29.70
C GLU A 296 15.12 -5.59 -28.86
N LYS A 297 15.30 -5.45 -27.55
CA LYS A 297 14.26 -4.93 -26.64
C LYS A 297 13.86 -3.52 -27.01
N LEU A 298 14.82 -2.64 -27.29
CA LEU A 298 14.53 -1.27 -27.71
C LEU A 298 13.67 -1.25 -28.98
N ARG A 299 13.97 -2.11 -29.95
CA ARG A 299 13.20 -2.26 -31.19
C ARG A 299 11.79 -2.77 -30.93
N GLU A 300 11.63 -3.77 -30.04
CA GLU A 300 10.30 -4.31 -29.69
C GLU A 300 9.47 -3.30 -28.91
N THR A 301 10.06 -2.64 -27.90
CA THR A 301 9.39 -1.62 -27.10
C THR A 301 9.00 -0.43 -27.95
N GLY A 302 9.88 0.02 -28.86
CA GLY A 302 9.57 1.06 -29.83
C GLY A 302 8.38 0.71 -30.73
N LYS A 303 8.33 -0.53 -31.24
CA LYS A 303 7.17 -1.02 -32.01
C LYS A 303 5.88 -1.02 -31.21
N LYS A 304 5.92 -1.49 -29.94
CA LYS A 304 4.75 -1.48 -29.05
C LYS A 304 4.26 -0.06 -28.80
N PHE A 305 5.18 0.88 -28.60
CA PHE A 305 4.86 2.29 -28.48
C PHE A 305 4.18 2.84 -29.72
N GLU A 306 4.81 2.67 -30.90
CA GLU A 306 4.24 3.11 -32.18
C GLU A 306 2.85 2.53 -32.43
N GLN A 307 2.64 1.23 -32.16
CA GLN A 307 1.34 0.57 -32.31
C GLN A 307 0.28 1.13 -31.35
N LYS A 308 0.63 1.35 -30.07
CA LYS A 308 -0.31 1.91 -29.10
C LYS A 308 -0.74 3.33 -29.48
N VAL A 309 0.22 4.18 -29.86
CA VAL A 309 -0.05 5.57 -30.23
C VAL A 309 -0.85 5.64 -31.53
N SER A 310 -0.51 4.81 -32.51
CA SER A 310 -1.24 4.71 -33.78
C SER A 310 -2.67 4.20 -33.59
N GLY A 311 -2.93 3.40 -32.56
CA GLY A 311 -4.28 2.94 -32.19
C GLY A 311 -5.25 4.09 -31.87
N TYR A 312 -4.72 5.24 -31.43
CA TYR A 312 -5.47 6.48 -31.23
C TYR A 312 -5.51 7.41 -32.47
N GLY A 313 -4.99 6.96 -33.60
CA GLY A 313 -4.89 7.78 -34.82
C GLY A 313 -3.77 8.82 -34.77
N ILE A 314 -2.91 8.78 -33.76
CA ILE A 314 -1.78 9.70 -33.61
C ILE A 314 -0.60 9.17 -34.41
N GLY A 315 -0.06 9.99 -35.30
CA GLY A 315 1.15 9.69 -36.05
C GLY A 315 2.40 10.06 -35.27
N VAL A 316 3.25 9.05 -35.00
CA VAL A 316 4.57 9.27 -34.37
C VAL A 316 5.68 8.85 -35.31
N LYS A 317 6.80 9.55 -35.23
CA LYS A 317 8.03 9.22 -35.96
C LYS A 317 9.24 9.25 -35.06
N SER A 318 10.19 8.37 -35.33
CA SER A 318 11.50 8.41 -34.71
C SER A 318 12.31 9.60 -35.27
N ALA A 319 13.03 10.29 -34.41
CA ALA A 319 13.90 11.43 -34.75
C ALA A 319 15.20 10.94 -35.44
N ILE A 320 15.11 10.10 -36.46
CA ILE A 320 16.24 9.56 -37.21
C ILE A 320 17.09 10.73 -37.73
N HIS A 321 18.40 10.66 -37.57
CA HIS A 321 19.38 11.72 -37.86
C HIS A 321 19.31 13.00 -37.01
N ARG A 322 18.41 13.04 -36.01
CA ARG A 322 18.24 14.15 -35.04
C ARG A 322 18.05 13.58 -33.62
N MET A 323 18.68 12.45 -33.30
CA MET A 323 18.55 11.79 -32.01
C MET A 323 19.07 12.61 -30.84
N ASP A 324 20.13 13.39 -31.08
CA ASP A 324 20.72 14.34 -30.14
C ASP A 324 19.75 15.47 -29.78
N GLU A 325 19.09 16.04 -30.79
CA GLU A 325 18.05 17.06 -30.62
C GLU A 325 16.82 16.47 -29.89
N GLY A 326 16.42 15.24 -30.25
CA GLY A 326 15.33 14.52 -29.60
C GLY A 326 15.60 14.21 -28.16
N PHE A 327 16.80 13.77 -27.82
CA PHE A 327 17.23 13.52 -26.46
C PHE A 327 17.26 14.81 -25.64
N THR A 328 17.92 15.85 -26.15
CA THR A 328 18.02 17.13 -25.43
C THR A 328 16.69 17.83 -25.24
N SER A 329 15.74 17.68 -26.17
CA SER A 329 14.40 18.22 -26.04
C SER A 329 13.55 17.45 -24.98
N ASN A 330 13.94 16.26 -24.58
CA ASN A 330 13.28 15.51 -23.51
C ASN A 330 13.91 15.76 -22.11
N LEU A 331 15.04 16.45 -22.05
CA LEU A 331 15.62 16.81 -20.76
C LEU A 331 14.80 17.91 -20.07
N PRO A 332 14.74 17.95 -18.72
CA PRO A 332 13.94 18.93 -17.97
C PRO A 332 14.61 20.32 -17.94
N ILE A 333 15.15 20.77 -19.06
CA ILE A 333 15.83 22.06 -19.24
C ILE A 333 15.02 23.06 -20.04
N CYS A 334 13.79 22.68 -20.44
CA CYS A 334 12.87 23.52 -21.21
C CYS A 334 13.47 24.07 -22.52
N LEU A 335 14.31 23.30 -23.20
CA LEU A 335 14.88 23.65 -24.51
C LEU A 335 14.30 22.72 -25.58
N ASP A 336 13.54 23.29 -26.50
CA ASP A 336 13.12 22.59 -27.70
C ASP A 336 14.12 22.75 -28.83
N ASN A 337 14.89 21.70 -29.11
CA ASN A 337 15.85 21.66 -30.20
C ASN A 337 15.28 21.02 -31.47
N LEU A 338 14.22 20.20 -31.35
CA LEU A 338 13.57 19.56 -32.50
C LEU A 338 12.65 20.51 -33.28
N GLY A 339 11.95 21.41 -32.60
CA GLY A 339 11.10 22.45 -33.20
C GLY A 339 9.95 21.92 -34.06
N ILE A 340 9.32 20.79 -33.67
CA ILE A 340 8.25 20.16 -34.43
C ILE A 340 6.90 20.52 -33.85
N VAL A 341 6.36 21.63 -34.28
CA VAL A 341 5.15 22.26 -33.75
C VAL A 341 3.88 21.61 -34.30
N ARG A 342 2.85 21.55 -33.46
CA ARG A 342 1.47 21.22 -33.81
C ARG A 342 0.51 22.20 -33.14
N SER A 343 -0.58 22.47 -33.82
CA SER A 343 -1.62 23.35 -33.34
C SER A 343 -2.60 22.58 -32.45
N ALA A 344 -3.00 23.17 -31.34
CA ALA A 344 -4.00 22.64 -30.43
C ALA A 344 -4.92 23.76 -29.90
N VAL A 345 -6.13 23.40 -29.56
CA VAL A 345 -7.06 24.27 -28.83
C VAL A 345 -7.20 23.75 -27.39
N THR A 346 -7.75 24.55 -26.49
CA THR A 346 -7.88 24.24 -25.07
C THR A 346 -8.47 22.85 -24.82
N SER A 347 -9.54 22.48 -25.53
CA SER A 347 -10.18 21.15 -25.36
C SER A 347 -9.28 20.00 -25.79
N SER A 348 -8.56 20.12 -26.91
CA SER A 348 -7.60 19.11 -27.36
C SER A 348 -6.42 18.97 -26.41
N LEU A 349 -5.97 20.10 -25.86
CA LEU A 349 -4.91 20.13 -24.88
C LEU A 349 -5.33 19.47 -23.57
N ALA A 350 -6.54 19.73 -23.09
CA ALA A 350 -7.10 19.10 -21.90
C ALA A 350 -7.20 17.58 -22.06
N ALA A 351 -7.55 17.07 -23.26
CA ALA A 351 -7.55 15.64 -23.55
C ALA A 351 -6.16 15.01 -23.51
N SER A 352 -5.11 15.80 -23.71
CA SER A 352 -3.69 15.36 -23.69
C SER A 352 -3.04 15.43 -22.32
N PHE A 353 -3.79 15.74 -21.24
CA PHE A 353 -3.27 15.83 -19.89
C PHE A 353 -2.60 14.50 -19.45
N PRO A 354 -1.28 14.51 -19.13
CA PRO A 354 -0.54 13.25 -18.94
C PRO A 354 -0.63 12.71 -17.51
N PHE A 355 -1.08 13.50 -16.56
CA PHE A 355 -1.10 13.11 -15.15
C PHE A 355 -2.37 12.32 -14.83
N ILE A 356 -2.30 11.01 -15.06
CA ILE A 356 -3.42 10.07 -14.92
C ILE A 356 -3.11 9.08 -13.81
N SER A 357 -2.60 9.54 -12.71
CA SER A 357 -2.28 8.64 -11.62
C SER A 357 -3.29 8.83 -10.51
N SER A 358 -3.87 7.74 -10.03
CA SER A 358 -4.48 7.67 -8.73
C SER A 358 -3.55 6.85 -7.83
N ASP A 359 -2.42 7.42 -7.47
CA ASP A 359 -1.50 6.75 -6.55
C ASP A 359 -2.06 6.83 -5.14
N LEU A 360 -2.10 5.69 -4.47
CA LEU A 360 -2.53 5.58 -3.09
C LEU A 360 -1.29 5.41 -2.22
N ILE A 361 -0.73 6.53 -1.79
CA ILE A 361 0.45 6.57 -0.94
C ILE A 361 0.12 7.38 0.31
N THR A 362 0.34 6.78 1.47
CA THR A 362 0.28 7.45 2.77
C THR A 362 1.65 7.40 3.43
N ASP A 363 1.93 8.38 4.30
CA ASP A 363 3.23 8.49 5.00
C ASP A 363 3.49 7.32 5.97
N THR A 364 2.41 6.65 6.39
CA THR A 364 2.43 5.48 7.29
C THR A 364 1.61 4.36 6.70
N GLY A 365 1.69 3.15 7.28
CA GLY A 365 0.90 1.99 6.88
C GLY A 365 1.73 0.85 6.32
N ILE A 366 1.12 0.04 5.47
CA ILE A 366 1.76 -1.13 4.86
C ILE A 366 1.79 -1.01 3.33
N LEU A 367 2.78 -1.62 2.71
CA LEU A 367 2.84 -1.80 1.27
C LEU A 367 1.83 -2.87 0.84
N TYR A 368 0.83 -2.50 0.05
CA TYR A 368 -0.11 -3.47 -0.53
C TYR A 368 0.42 -4.09 -1.83
N GLY A 369 1.19 -3.34 -2.60
CA GLY A 369 1.75 -3.78 -3.87
C GLY A 369 2.18 -2.62 -4.74
N VAL A 370 2.16 -2.83 -6.04
CA VAL A 370 2.40 -1.78 -7.04
C VAL A 370 1.13 -1.45 -7.81
N ASN A 371 0.96 -0.20 -8.13
CA ASN A 371 -0.14 0.26 -8.97
C ASN A 371 0.02 -0.34 -10.36
N ALA A 372 -0.97 -1.11 -10.79
CA ALA A 372 -0.92 -1.84 -12.05
C ALA A 372 -0.95 -0.94 -13.30
N HIS A 373 -1.23 0.36 -13.13
CA HIS A 373 -1.23 1.34 -14.22
C HIS A 373 0.04 2.18 -14.26
N THR A 374 0.47 2.69 -13.09
CA THR A 374 1.59 3.62 -12.98
C THR A 374 2.91 2.95 -12.63
N GLY A 375 2.87 1.73 -12.06
CA GLY A 375 4.04 1.07 -11.48
C GLY A 375 4.47 1.66 -10.14
N GLY A 376 3.77 2.69 -9.64
CA GLY A 376 4.03 3.31 -8.35
C GLY A 376 3.68 2.38 -7.18
N LEU A 377 4.28 2.63 -6.02
CA LEU A 377 3.98 1.86 -4.81
C LEU A 377 2.56 2.19 -4.31
N VAL A 378 1.86 1.18 -3.80
CA VAL A 378 0.58 1.34 -3.11
C VAL A 378 0.83 1.09 -1.62
N ILE A 379 1.00 2.20 -0.89
CA ILE A 379 1.20 2.19 0.57
C ILE A 379 -0.01 2.83 1.21
N PHE A 380 -0.65 2.11 2.11
CA PHE A 380 -1.86 2.61 2.74
C PHE A 380 -1.92 2.25 4.22
N ASP A 381 -2.30 3.25 5.02
CA ASP A 381 -2.54 3.10 6.44
C ASP A 381 -4.05 3.02 6.70
N ARG A 382 -4.56 1.81 6.92
CA ARG A 382 -5.97 1.64 7.27
C ARG A 382 -6.33 2.16 8.66
N PHE A 383 -5.33 2.45 9.51
CA PHE A 383 -5.52 3.07 10.83
C PHE A 383 -5.61 4.59 10.75
N ASN A 384 -5.55 5.15 9.53
CA ASN A 384 -5.64 6.59 9.31
C ASN A 384 -7.03 7.12 9.68
N SER A 385 -7.07 8.14 10.51
CA SER A 385 -8.31 8.74 11.03
C SER A 385 -9.19 9.42 9.98
N LYS A 386 -8.68 9.64 8.76
CA LYS A 386 -9.43 10.27 7.67
C LYS A 386 -10.55 9.39 7.11
N LEU A 387 -10.51 8.07 7.33
CA LEU A 387 -11.57 7.17 6.91
C LEU A 387 -12.75 7.16 7.91
N PRO A 388 -13.99 7.05 7.43
CA PRO A 388 -15.18 6.92 8.28
C PRO A 388 -15.12 5.70 9.20
N ASN A 389 -14.62 4.59 8.67
CA ASN A 389 -14.30 3.36 9.39
C ASN A 389 -13.09 2.69 8.73
N MET A 390 -12.55 1.67 9.34
CA MET A 390 -11.31 1.02 8.92
C MET A 390 -11.50 -0.47 8.66
N ASN A 391 -12.77 -0.90 8.55
CA ASN A 391 -13.11 -2.27 8.19
C ASN A 391 -12.87 -2.49 6.70
N SER A 392 -12.57 -3.72 6.34
CA SER A 392 -12.40 -4.13 4.95
C SER A 392 -13.25 -5.35 4.61
N VAL A 393 -13.58 -5.45 3.33
CA VAL A 393 -14.16 -6.66 2.75
C VAL A 393 -13.28 -7.12 1.60
N ILE A 394 -13.02 -8.42 1.54
CA ILE A 394 -12.24 -9.06 0.49
C ILE A 394 -13.14 -10.05 -0.24
N LEU A 395 -13.30 -9.84 -1.53
CA LEU A 395 -14.12 -10.71 -2.40
C LEU A 395 -13.25 -11.29 -3.50
N ALA A 396 -13.22 -12.61 -3.61
CA ALA A 396 -12.31 -13.31 -4.51
C ALA A 396 -12.83 -14.69 -4.89
N THR A 397 -12.85 -15.03 -6.15
CA THR A 397 -13.09 -16.44 -6.55
C THR A 397 -11.97 -17.35 -6.02
N SER A 398 -12.25 -18.65 -5.90
CA SER A 398 -11.25 -19.63 -5.49
C SER A 398 -10.03 -19.58 -6.43
N GLY A 399 -8.82 -19.66 -5.87
CA GLY A 399 -7.57 -19.60 -6.62
C GLY A 399 -7.14 -18.20 -7.10
N ALA A 400 -7.86 -17.12 -6.79
CA ALA A 400 -7.49 -15.76 -7.17
C ALA A 400 -6.33 -15.15 -6.35
N GLY A 401 -5.81 -15.86 -5.34
CA GLY A 401 -4.74 -15.38 -4.46
C GLY A 401 -5.21 -14.73 -3.17
N LYS A 402 -6.47 -14.95 -2.76
CA LYS A 402 -7.10 -14.44 -1.52
C LYS A 402 -6.21 -14.65 -0.30
N SER A 403 -5.94 -15.89 0.03
CA SER A 403 -5.18 -16.27 1.24
C SER A 403 -3.74 -15.75 1.22
N PHE A 404 -3.11 -15.70 0.04
CA PHE A 404 -1.78 -15.12 -0.12
C PHE A 404 -1.78 -13.62 0.23
N THR A 405 -2.75 -12.87 -0.30
CA THR A 405 -2.92 -11.42 -0.05
C THR A 405 -3.15 -11.14 1.43
N VAL A 406 -4.07 -11.89 2.06
CA VAL A 406 -4.41 -11.71 3.48
C VAL A 406 -3.25 -12.07 4.40
N LYS A 407 -2.54 -13.17 4.12
CA LYS A 407 -1.35 -13.55 4.91
C LYS A 407 -0.24 -12.51 4.81
N LEU A 408 -0.05 -11.92 3.64
CA LEU A 408 0.91 -10.83 3.45
C LEU A 408 0.49 -9.58 4.23
N GLU A 409 -0.79 -9.23 4.20
CA GLU A 409 -1.34 -8.12 5.00
C GLU A 409 -1.13 -8.37 6.50
N ILE A 410 -1.46 -9.57 6.99
CA ILE A 410 -1.24 -9.98 8.38
C ILE A 410 0.23 -9.82 8.76
N LEU A 411 1.15 -10.38 7.98
CA LEU A 411 2.59 -10.33 8.27
C LEU A 411 3.09 -8.89 8.40
N ARG A 412 2.67 -8.01 7.50
CA ARG A 412 3.05 -6.59 7.49
C ARG A 412 2.46 -5.80 8.65
N TYR A 413 1.23 -6.12 9.08
CA TYR A 413 0.65 -5.51 10.29
C TYR A 413 1.32 -5.99 11.57
N LEU A 414 1.70 -7.26 11.66
CA LEU A 414 2.49 -7.79 12.79
C LEU A 414 3.84 -7.05 12.90
N LEU A 415 4.50 -6.77 11.78
CA LEU A 415 5.75 -5.99 11.76
C LEU A 415 5.54 -4.55 12.27
N ASN A 416 4.36 -3.99 12.06
CA ASN A 416 3.97 -2.67 12.58
C ASN A 416 3.46 -2.70 14.04
N GLY A 417 3.51 -3.87 14.72
CA GLY A 417 3.10 -4.02 16.11
C GLY A 417 1.59 -4.09 16.34
N VAL A 418 0.81 -4.36 15.29
CA VAL A 418 -0.64 -4.58 15.38
C VAL A 418 -0.91 -6.04 15.73
N ASP A 419 -1.70 -6.30 16.77
CA ASP A 419 -2.14 -7.67 17.08
C ASP A 419 -3.16 -8.16 16.06
N VAL A 420 -3.04 -9.42 15.68
CA VAL A 420 -3.91 -10.04 14.69
C VAL A 420 -4.65 -11.23 15.28
N ILE A 421 -5.95 -11.29 15.05
CA ILE A 421 -6.79 -12.43 15.40
C ILE A 421 -7.42 -12.95 14.11
N VAL A 422 -7.33 -14.24 13.88
CA VAL A 422 -7.87 -14.87 12.66
C VAL A 422 -8.87 -15.94 13.05
N ILE A 423 -10.03 -15.94 12.38
CA ILE A 423 -10.96 -17.05 12.39
C ILE A 423 -10.80 -17.79 11.07
N ASP A 424 -10.41 -19.04 11.14
CA ASP A 424 -9.91 -19.87 10.04
C ASP A 424 -10.74 -21.16 9.87
N PRO A 425 -11.79 -21.14 9.06
CA PRO A 425 -12.61 -22.33 8.81
C PRO A 425 -11.93 -23.41 7.96
N GLU A 426 -10.91 -23.04 7.19
CA GLU A 426 -10.26 -23.92 6.21
C GLU A 426 -8.82 -24.33 6.59
N ASN A 427 -8.34 -23.89 7.75
CA ASN A 427 -6.98 -24.12 8.24
C ASN A 427 -5.87 -23.63 7.30
N GLU A 428 -6.05 -22.45 6.74
CA GLU A 428 -5.07 -21.86 5.84
C GLU A 428 -3.96 -21.09 6.56
N TYR A 429 -4.19 -20.62 7.80
CA TYR A 429 -3.31 -19.68 8.50
C TYR A 429 -2.41 -20.37 9.56
N GLN A 430 -2.53 -21.67 9.79
CA GLN A 430 -1.76 -22.42 10.78
C GLN A 430 -0.25 -22.26 10.57
N ALA A 431 0.23 -22.51 9.36
CA ALA A 431 1.66 -22.44 9.04
C ALA A 431 2.26 -21.03 9.25
N LEU A 432 1.50 -19.97 8.94
CA LEU A 432 1.91 -18.60 9.24
C LEU A 432 1.99 -18.38 10.75
N CYS A 433 0.94 -18.79 11.48
CA CYS A 433 0.87 -18.64 12.94
C CYS A 433 2.06 -19.29 13.65
N GLU A 434 2.38 -20.53 13.29
CA GLU A 434 3.50 -21.28 13.86
C GLU A 434 4.85 -20.62 13.55
N LYS A 435 5.07 -20.16 12.32
CA LYS A 435 6.31 -19.51 11.90
C LYS A 435 6.57 -18.17 12.58
N VAL A 436 5.54 -17.48 13.02
CA VAL A 436 5.65 -16.19 13.75
C VAL A 436 5.43 -16.35 15.25
N TRP A 437 5.49 -17.59 15.76
CA TRP A 437 5.31 -17.95 17.17
C TRP A 437 4.00 -17.48 17.78
N GLY A 438 2.93 -17.54 17.02
CA GLY A 438 1.58 -17.21 17.44
C GLY A 438 0.89 -18.31 18.26
N THR A 439 -0.32 -18.02 18.71
CA THR A 439 -1.19 -19.00 19.38
C THR A 439 -2.15 -19.60 18.34
N TYR A 440 -2.01 -20.89 18.11
CA TYR A 440 -2.97 -21.64 17.29
C TYR A 440 -3.96 -22.39 18.17
N VAL A 441 -5.24 -22.11 18.00
CA VAL A 441 -6.34 -22.68 18.77
C VAL A 441 -7.18 -23.53 17.82
N ASN A 442 -7.20 -24.84 18.03
CA ASN A 442 -8.06 -25.75 17.27
C ASN A 442 -9.37 -26.00 18.03
N ILE A 443 -10.47 -25.47 17.54
CA ILE A 443 -11.80 -25.70 18.07
C ILE A 443 -12.38 -26.93 17.36
N ALA A 444 -12.48 -28.04 18.08
CA ALA A 444 -12.95 -29.31 17.56
C ALA A 444 -13.48 -30.20 18.70
N THR A 445 -14.33 -31.16 18.39
CA THR A 445 -14.82 -32.14 19.36
C THR A 445 -13.71 -33.03 19.93
N SER A 446 -12.61 -33.22 19.18
CA SER A 446 -11.43 -33.96 19.60
C SER A 446 -10.37 -33.10 20.31
N SER A 447 -10.51 -31.79 20.32
CA SER A 447 -9.55 -30.85 20.90
C SER A 447 -9.54 -30.90 22.43
N GLN A 448 -8.43 -30.37 23.00
CA GLN A 448 -8.33 -30.04 24.42
C GLN A 448 -8.36 -28.54 24.70
N GLN A 449 -8.71 -27.74 23.69
CA GLN A 449 -8.85 -26.28 23.76
C GLN A 449 -10.32 -25.93 23.74
N PHE A 450 -10.77 -25.21 24.76
CA PHE A 450 -12.18 -24.98 25.02
C PHE A 450 -12.48 -23.51 25.24
N LEU A 451 -13.69 -23.09 24.83
CA LEU A 451 -14.26 -21.78 25.06
C LEU A 451 -15.61 -21.94 25.71
N ASN A 452 -15.75 -21.51 26.96
CA ASN A 452 -17.02 -21.55 27.67
C ASN A 452 -17.93 -20.43 27.21
N PRO A 453 -19.11 -20.74 26.64
CA PRO A 453 -20.06 -19.71 26.22
C PRO A 453 -20.57 -18.82 27.38
N PHE A 454 -20.49 -19.30 28.61
CA PHE A 454 -20.96 -18.62 29.81
C PHE A 454 -19.92 -17.65 30.43
N ASP A 455 -18.73 -17.53 29.86
CA ASP A 455 -17.73 -16.61 30.38
C ASP A 455 -18.25 -15.17 30.32
N LEU A 456 -18.09 -14.44 31.40
CA LEU A 456 -18.41 -13.01 31.45
C LEU A 456 -17.25 -12.20 30.89
N PRO A 457 -17.53 -11.12 30.16
CA PRO A 457 -16.47 -10.21 29.73
C PRO A 457 -15.82 -9.56 30.94
N PRO A 458 -14.48 -9.36 30.93
CA PRO A 458 -13.81 -8.64 32.00
C PRO A 458 -14.30 -7.18 32.09
N MET A 459 -14.28 -6.64 33.30
CA MET A 459 -14.61 -5.22 33.52
C MET A 459 -13.56 -4.31 32.86
N ILE A 460 -14.00 -3.20 32.32
CA ILE A 460 -13.14 -2.17 31.73
C ILE A 460 -13.01 -1.04 32.75
N GLU A 461 -11.77 -0.70 33.17
CA GLU A 461 -11.52 0.28 34.24
C GLU A 461 -12.09 1.68 33.97
N ASP A 462 -12.18 2.09 32.68
CA ASP A 462 -12.64 3.43 32.27
C ASP A 462 -14.14 3.50 31.90
N VAL A 463 -14.91 2.44 32.14
CA VAL A 463 -16.34 2.39 31.76
C VAL A 463 -17.19 2.15 33.00
N GLU A 464 -18.06 3.09 33.32
CA GLU A 464 -19.11 2.90 34.32
C GLU A 464 -20.16 1.94 33.75
N TYR A 465 -20.21 0.75 34.29
CA TYR A 465 -21.28 -0.22 34.02
C TYR A 465 -22.40 -0.05 35.05
N GLY A 466 -23.63 -0.04 34.60
CA GLY A 466 -24.77 -0.24 35.50
C GLY A 466 -24.68 -1.63 36.16
N LYS A 467 -25.19 -1.73 37.38
CA LYS A 467 -25.25 -3.01 38.10
C LYS A 467 -25.91 -4.08 37.21
N GLY A 468 -25.22 -5.19 37.03
CA GLY A 468 -25.71 -6.33 36.26
C GLY A 468 -25.70 -6.17 34.74
N ASP A 469 -25.20 -5.07 34.15
CA ASP A 469 -25.24 -4.87 32.68
C ASP A 469 -24.39 -5.89 31.92
N LEU A 470 -23.25 -6.28 32.46
CA LEU A 470 -22.39 -7.31 31.85
C LEU A 470 -23.11 -8.65 31.83
N LEU A 471 -23.77 -9.01 32.91
CA LEU A 471 -24.52 -10.26 33.04
C LEU A 471 -25.74 -10.26 32.10
N ARG A 472 -26.50 -9.15 32.01
CA ARG A 472 -27.62 -9.01 31.05
C ARG A 472 -27.15 -9.18 29.61
N SER A 473 -26.04 -8.50 29.24
CA SER A 473 -25.47 -8.61 27.90
C SER A 473 -25.04 -10.03 27.58
N GLN A 474 -24.47 -10.74 28.53
CA GLN A 474 -24.02 -12.13 28.33
C GLN A 474 -25.22 -13.09 28.21
N ILE A 475 -26.26 -12.91 29.03
CA ILE A 475 -27.50 -13.70 28.91
C ILE A 475 -28.11 -13.51 27.51
N MET A 476 -28.20 -12.29 26.99
CA MET A 476 -28.69 -12.04 25.63
C MET A 476 -27.83 -12.76 24.56
N ASN A 477 -26.51 -12.75 24.70
CA ASN A 477 -25.63 -13.47 23.79
C ASN A 477 -25.86 -14.99 23.86
N LEU A 478 -26.06 -15.52 25.05
CA LEU A 478 -26.36 -16.95 25.26
C LEU A 478 -27.71 -17.36 24.69
N VAL A 479 -28.76 -16.54 24.85
CA VAL A 479 -30.03 -16.77 24.17
C VAL A 479 -29.81 -16.87 22.66
N GLY A 480 -29.06 -15.95 22.07
CA GLY A 480 -28.70 -15.99 20.65
C GLY A 480 -27.95 -17.26 20.24
N LEU A 481 -26.93 -17.67 21.00
CA LEU A 481 -26.20 -18.90 20.74
C LEU A 481 -27.09 -20.14 20.81
N ILE A 482 -27.93 -20.24 21.84
CA ILE A 482 -28.83 -21.37 22.01
C ILE A 482 -29.88 -21.42 20.88
N GLN A 483 -30.42 -20.29 20.46
CA GLN A 483 -31.31 -20.22 19.30
C GLN A 483 -30.62 -20.69 18.00
N ILE A 484 -29.34 -20.43 17.82
CA ILE A 484 -28.55 -20.95 16.67
C ILE A 484 -28.37 -22.47 16.80
N LEU A 485 -28.16 -23.00 18.02
CA LEU A 485 -27.93 -24.43 18.28
C LEU A 485 -29.21 -25.29 18.10
N ILE A 486 -30.36 -24.83 18.63
CA ILE A 486 -31.58 -25.67 18.72
C ILE A 486 -32.71 -25.22 17.77
N TRP A 487 -32.45 -24.24 16.90
CA TRP A 487 -33.40 -23.65 15.96
C TRP A 487 -34.66 -23.04 16.62
N LYS A 488 -35.10 -21.93 16.12
CA LYS A 488 -36.24 -21.07 16.50
C LYS A 488 -37.03 -21.52 17.72
N LEU A 489 -36.83 -20.82 18.82
CA LEU A 489 -37.73 -20.90 19.98
C LEU A 489 -38.98 -20.09 19.73
N ASN A 490 -40.09 -20.54 20.28
CA ASN A 490 -41.31 -19.70 20.35
C ASN A 490 -41.10 -18.65 21.48
N PRO A 491 -41.93 -17.58 21.55
CA PRO A 491 -41.77 -16.54 22.57
C PRO A 491 -41.87 -17.05 24.01
N GLU A 492 -42.63 -18.11 24.28
CA GLU A 492 -42.74 -18.72 25.59
C GLU A 492 -41.46 -19.49 25.98
N GLU A 493 -40.93 -20.26 25.03
CA GLU A 493 -39.64 -20.98 25.19
C GLU A 493 -38.49 -19.98 25.37
N GLU A 494 -38.49 -18.84 24.66
CA GLU A 494 -37.48 -17.80 24.81
C GLU A 494 -37.51 -17.14 26.19
N ALA A 495 -38.70 -16.80 26.69
CA ALA A 495 -38.88 -16.26 28.04
C ALA A 495 -38.47 -17.28 29.12
N LEU A 496 -38.77 -18.56 28.92
CA LEU A 496 -38.38 -19.65 29.81
C LEU A 496 -36.83 -19.82 29.82
N LEU A 497 -36.21 -19.78 28.65
CA LEU A 497 -34.74 -19.85 28.50
C LEU A 497 -34.06 -18.68 29.18
N ASP A 498 -34.55 -17.44 29.00
CA ASP A 498 -34.02 -16.28 29.67
C ASP A 498 -34.03 -16.43 31.21
N LYS A 499 -35.14 -16.87 31.76
CA LYS A 499 -35.29 -17.16 33.20
C LYS A 499 -34.37 -18.31 33.66
N ALA A 500 -34.22 -19.35 32.84
CA ALA A 500 -33.33 -20.46 33.13
C ALA A 500 -31.86 -20.01 33.20
N LEU A 501 -31.43 -19.16 32.26
CA LEU A 501 -30.10 -18.58 32.24
C LEU A 501 -29.83 -17.72 33.48
N GLN A 502 -30.81 -16.89 33.88
CA GLN A 502 -30.69 -16.07 35.12
C GLN A 502 -30.51 -16.98 36.34
N ASN A 503 -31.33 -18.03 36.47
CA ASN A 503 -31.23 -18.99 37.55
C ASN A 503 -29.87 -19.75 37.53
N THR A 504 -29.40 -20.13 36.37
CA THR A 504 -28.13 -20.83 36.18
C THR A 504 -26.94 -19.98 36.68
N TYR A 505 -26.91 -18.72 36.36
CA TYR A 505 -25.91 -17.78 36.90
C TYR A 505 -26.08 -17.57 38.40
N ALA A 506 -27.33 -17.40 38.87
CA ALA A 506 -27.60 -17.23 40.30
C ALA A 506 -27.13 -18.41 41.15
N LEU A 507 -27.28 -19.66 40.67
CA LEU A 507 -26.76 -20.87 41.35
C LEU A 507 -25.22 -20.86 41.51
N LYS A 508 -24.50 -20.21 40.63
CA LYS A 508 -23.06 -20.00 40.77
C LYS A 508 -22.69 -18.70 41.50
N GLY A 509 -23.70 -18.01 42.04
CA GLY A 509 -23.52 -16.80 42.82
C GLY A 509 -23.33 -15.52 42.00
N PHE A 510 -23.73 -15.51 40.73
CA PHE A 510 -23.75 -14.31 39.87
C PHE A 510 -25.14 -13.69 39.93
N THR A 511 -25.25 -12.48 40.45
CA THR A 511 -26.53 -11.75 40.57
C THR A 511 -26.44 -10.37 39.93
N PHE A 512 -27.56 -9.78 39.56
CA PHE A 512 -27.62 -8.47 38.92
C PHE A 512 -27.23 -7.29 39.85
N ASP A 513 -27.16 -7.55 41.15
CA ASP A 513 -26.81 -6.53 42.13
C ASP A 513 -25.28 -6.40 42.38
N MET A 514 -24.52 -7.29 41.76
CA MET A 514 -23.06 -7.32 41.89
C MET A 514 -22.39 -6.30 40.99
N ASP A 515 -21.38 -5.63 41.53
CA ASP A 515 -20.51 -4.71 40.80
C ASP A 515 -19.29 -5.42 40.18
N ASP A 516 -18.83 -6.54 40.76
CA ASP A 516 -17.69 -7.32 40.28
C ASP A 516 -17.98 -8.84 40.28
N TYR A 517 -17.65 -9.47 39.20
CA TYR A 517 -17.79 -10.92 38.97
C TYR A 517 -16.45 -11.66 38.97
N SER A 518 -15.33 -10.97 39.23
CA SER A 518 -14.00 -11.56 39.18
C SER A 518 -13.81 -12.67 40.23
N GLY A 519 -13.01 -13.67 39.90
CA GLY A 519 -12.70 -14.80 40.78
C GLY A 519 -13.79 -15.86 40.91
N LYS A 520 -14.98 -15.68 40.31
CA LYS A 520 -16.03 -16.71 40.29
C LYS A 520 -15.90 -17.60 39.07
N LYS A 521 -16.19 -18.88 39.24
CA LYS A 521 -16.24 -19.82 38.12
C LYS A 521 -17.58 -19.70 37.40
N PRO A 522 -17.62 -19.39 36.11
CA PRO A 522 -18.84 -19.28 35.34
C PRO A 522 -19.56 -20.64 35.27
N PRO A 523 -20.89 -20.65 35.01
CA PRO A 523 -21.60 -21.87 34.73
C PRO A 523 -21.09 -22.61 33.51
N LEU A 524 -21.52 -23.87 33.36
CA LEU A 524 -21.36 -24.66 32.15
C LEU A 524 -22.72 -24.91 31.48
N MET A 525 -22.72 -25.41 30.25
CA MET A 525 -23.95 -25.78 29.53
C MET A 525 -24.74 -26.85 30.27
N GLU A 526 -24.06 -27.74 30.99
CA GLU A 526 -24.66 -28.77 31.86
C GLU A 526 -25.45 -28.14 33.01
N ASP A 527 -24.98 -27.07 33.63
CA ASP A 527 -25.68 -26.37 34.69
C ASP A 527 -26.98 -25.77 34.17
N LEU A 528 -27.01 -25.22 32.95
CA LEU A 528 -28.25 -24.75 32.30
C LEU A 528 -29.21 -25.89 32.02
N MET A 529 -28.71 -27.00 31.50
CA MET A 529 -29.55 -28.16 31.21
C MET A 529 -30.24 -28.65 32.48
N ASN A 530 -29.52 -28.78 33.61
CA ASN A 530 -30.06 -29.21 34.90
C ASN A 530 -31.13 -28.23 35.44
N VAL A 531 -30.93 -26.93 35.23
CA VAL A 531 -31.93 -25.91 35.61
C VAL A 531 -33.20 -26.03 34.77
N LEU A 532 -33.04 -26.24 33.44
CA LEU A 532 -34.17 -26.40 32.52
C LEU A 532 -34.97 -27.68 32.82
N ASP A 533 -34.31 -28.78 33.15
CA ASP A 533 -34.97 -30.05 33.55
C ASP A 533 -35.80 -29.88 34.82
N GLY A 534 -35.43 -28.98 35.71
CA GLY A 534 -36.18 -28.66 36.94
C GLY A 534 -37.31 -27.62 36.73
N MET A 535 -37.46 -27.06 35.53
CA MET A 535 -38.46 -26.01 35.23
C MET A 535 -39.58 -26.56 34.38
N HIS A 536 -40.84 -26.29 34.81
CA HIS A 536 -42.02 -26.72 34.04
C HIS A 536 -42.00 -26.13 32.62
N GLY A 537 -42.02 -27.01 31.60
CA GLY A 537 -41.90 -26.66 30.20
C GLY A 537 -40.46 -26.51 29.69
N GLY A 538 -39.47 -26.67 30.56
CA GLY A 538 -38.04 -26.60 30.22
C GLY A 538 -37.48 -27.92 29.67
N GLU A 539 -38.13 -29.03 29.98
CA GLU A 539 -37.65 -30.40 29.64
C GLU A 539 -37.44 -30.57 28.12
N GLN A 540 -38.29 -29.92 27.30
CA GLN A 540 -38.13 -30.00 25.85
C GLN A 540 -36.89 -29.24 25.35
N ILE A 541 -36.56 -28.10 25.94
CA ILE A 541 -35.37 -27.34 25.63
C ILE A 541 -34.14 -28.12 26.11
N ALA A 542 -34.16 -28.66 27.32
CA ALA A 542 -33.11 -29.50 27.88
C ALA A 542 -32.83 -30.73 27.00
N LEU A 543 -33.86 -31.40 26.51
CA LEU A 543 -33.71 -32.52 25.59
C LEU A 543 -33.05 -32.10 24.25
N LYS A 544 -33.41 -30.95 23.70
CA LYS A 544 -32.73 -30.42 22.49
C LYS A 544 -31.26 -30.06 22.75
N LEU A 545 -30.93 -29.57 23.95
CA LEU A 545 -29.57 -29.23 24.36
C LEU A 545 -28.72 -30.46 24.72
N SER A 546 -29.31 -31.60 25.06
CA SER A 546 -28.59 -32.77 25.54
C SER A 546 -27.46 -33.24 24.62
N LYS A 547 -27.61 -33.15 23.31
CA LYS A 547 -26.57 -33.50 22.34
C LYS A 547 -25.33 -32.61 22.42
N TYR A 548 -25.46 -31.40 22.97
CA TYR A 548 -24.36 -30.42 23.15
C TYR A 548 -23.77 -30.42 24.58
N VAL A 549 -24.35 -31.24 25.48
CA VAL A 549 -23.91 -31.37 26.89
C VAL A 549 -23.32 -32.73 27.13
N THR A 550 -24.15 -33.78 27.05
CA THR A 550 -23.77 -35.17 27.31
C THR A 550 -23.62 -35.99 26.05
N GLY A 551 -24.11 -35.53 24.92
CA GLY A 551 -24.05 -36.19 23.63
C GLY A 551 -22.74 -35.96 22.85
N THR A 552 -22.80 -36.24 21.54
CA THR A 552 -21.66 -36.26 20.64
C THR A 552 -20.85 -34.95 20.63
N PHE A 553 -21.51 -33.80 20.86
CA PHE A 553 -20.92 -32.47 20.76
C PHE A 553 -20.67 -31.80 22.12
N GLY A 554 -20.81 -32.55 23.22
CA GLY A 554 -20.68 -31.99 24.57
C GLY A 554 -19.35 -31.33 24.86
N LYS A 555 -18.27 -31.83 24.31
CA LYS A 555 -16.95 -31.26 24.52
C LYS A 555 -16.78 -29.85 23.94
N LEU A 556 -17.56 -29.46 22.93
CA LEU A 556 -17.37 -28.19 22.24
C LEU A 556 -17.86 -26.99 23.06
N PHE A 557 -18.95 -27.15 23.83
CA PHE A 557 -19.61 -26.05 24.53
C PHE A 557 -19.72 -26.25 26.04
N ASN A 558 -19.33 -27.41 26.58
CA ASN A 558 -19.50 -27.77 27.99
C ASN A 558 -18.17 -27.97 28.73
N ASN A 559 -17.24 -27.01 28.57
CA ASN A 559 -15.95 -27.02 29.28
C ASN A 559 -15.55 -25.58 29.66
N TYR A 560 -14.70 -25.44 30.67
CA TYR A 560 -14.12 -24.15 31.05
C TYR A 560 -13.12 -23.69 30.00
N THR A 561 -13.08 -22.38 29.78
CA THR A 561 -12.11 -21.76 28.87
C THR A 561 -10.70 -21.97 29.35
N ASN A 562 -9.83 -22.42 28.47
CA ASN A 562 -8.40 -22.60 28.71
C ASN A 562 -7.53 -21.95 27.61
N VAL A 563 -8.09 -21.01 26.88
CA VAL A 563 -7.45 -20.32 25.76
C VAL A 563 -7.32 -18.83 26.08
N ASP A 564 -6.24 -18.22 25.62
CA ASP A 564 -6.00 -16.78 25.73
C ASP A 564 -5.54 -16.18 24.38
N ILE A 565 -5.71 -14.84 24.21
CA ILE A 565 -5.34 -14.08 23.02
C ILE A 565 -4.24 -13.02 23.28
N ASN A 566 -3.29 -13.36 24.13
CA ASN A 566 -2.24 -12.41 24.55
C ASN A 566 -1.06 -12.32 23.55
N ASN A 567 -0.96 -13.23 22.59
CA ASN A 567 0.09 -13.20 21.58
C ASN A 567 -0.23 -12.22 20.45
N ALA A 568 0.82 -11.76 19.75
CA ALA A 568 0.69 -10.85 18.62
C ALA A 568 -0.21 -11.39 17.50
N ILE A 569 -0.23 -12.73 17.31
CA ILE A 569 -1.20 -13.38 16.44
C ILE A 569 -1.85 -14.56 17.17
N THR A 570 -3.16 -14.65 17.04
CA THR A 570 -3.95 -15.80 17.50
C THR A 570 -4.86 -16.27 16.37
N VAL A 571 -4.78 -17.54 16.03
CA VAL A 571 -5.60 -18.17 14.98
C VAL A 571 -6.55 -19.18 15.60
N PHE A 572 -7.84 -18.98 15.41
CA PHE A 572 -8.90 -19.92 15.78
C PHE A 572 -9.30 -20.75 14.57
N SER A 573 -8.87 -21.99 14.50
CA SER A 573 -9.31 -22.93 13.47
C SER A 573 -10.61 -23.61 13.91
N ILE A 574 -11.60 -23.60 13.02
CA ILE A 574 -12.86 -24.32 13.16
C ILE A 574 -13.03 -25.36 12.04
N ARG A 575 -11.96 -25.73 11.37
CA ARG A 575 -11.97 -26.69 10.25
C ARG A 575 -12.54 -28.04 10.64
N ASP A 576 -12.12 -28.55 11.79
CA ASP A 576 -12.49 -29.89 12.26
C ASP A 576 -13.86 -29.91 12.98
N VAL A 577 -14.60 -28.79 12.93
CA VAL A 577 -15.98 -28.70 13.39
C VAL A 577 -16.91 -29.15 12.27
N GLU A 578 -17.90 -30.00 12.61
CA GLU A 578 -18.92 -30.41 11.64
C GLU A 578 -19.67 -29.20 11.06
N GLU A 579 -20.08 -29.29 9.80
CA GLU A 579 -20.66 -28.18 9.05
C GLU A 579 -21.87 -27.54 9.77
N ALA A 580 -22.73 -28.37 10.37
CA ALA A 580 -23.91 -27.91 11.13
C ALA A 580 -23.53 -27.09 12.38
N LEU A 581 -22.31 -27.22 12.87
CA LEU A 581 -21.81 -26.55 14.09
C LEU A 581 -20.86 -25.39 13.79
N LYS A 582 -20.44 -25.18 12.55
CA LYS A 582 -19.52 -24.09 12.20
C LYS A 582 -20.10 -22.72 12.58
N THR A 583 -21.38 -22.45 12.28
CA THR A 583 -22.02 -21.18 12.64
C THR A 583 -22.05 -20.93 14.16
N PRO A 584 -22.58 -21.84 15.02
CA PRO A 584 -22.54 -21.62 16.47
C PRO A 584 -21.12 -21.58 17.05
N ALA A 585 -20.19 -22.37 16.52
CA ALA A 585 -18.77 -22.33 16.96
C ALA A 585 -18.14 -20.97 16.63
N MET A 586 -18.33 -20.49 15.41
CA MET A 586 -17.83 -19.17 14.98
C MET A 586 -18.47 -18.03 15.79
N PHE A 587 -19.76 -18.13 16.09
CA PHE A 587 -20.45 -17.17 16.96
C PHE A 587 -19.84 -17.15 18.38
N ASN A 588 -19.57 -18.31 18.97
CA ASN A 588 -18.94 -18.41 20.28
C ASN A 588 -17.51 -17.84 20.29
N VAL A 589 -16.71 -18.17 19.29
CA VAL A 589 -15.35 -17.62 19.10
C VAL A 589 -15.41 -16.08 18.97
N LEU A 590 -16.29 -15.55 18.14
CA LEU A 590 -16.46 -14.10 17.97
C LEU A 590 -16.92 -13.40 19.26
N ASN A 591 -17.81 -14.02 20.02
CA ASN A 591 -18.26 -13.50 21.31
C ASN A 591 -17.11 -13.45 22.33
N PHE A 592 -16.29 -14.51 22.40
CA PHE A 592 -15.08 -14.55 23.22
C PHE A 592 -14.09 -13.45 22.82
N ILE A 593 -13.77 -13.33 21.52
CA ILE A 593 -12.88 -12.29 21.00
C ILE A 593 -13.41 -10.91 21.35
N TRP A 594 -14.70 -10.67 21.15
CA TRP A 594 -15.32 -9.39 21.44
C TRP A 594 -15.28 -9.02 22.92
N ALA A 595 -15.47 -9.99 23.80
CA ALA A 595 -15.34 -9.80 25.25
C ALA A 595 -13.91 -9.38 25.62
N LYS A 596 -12.90 -10.06 25.09
CA LYS A 596 -11.48 -9.77 25.36
C LYS A 596 -10.99 -8.47 24.72
N VAL A 597 -11.41 -8.15 23.50
CA VAL A 597 -11.01 -6.92 22.82
C VAL A 597 -11.49 -5.67 23.56
N ARG A 598 -12.68 -5.73 24.15
CA ARG A 598 -13.24 -4.60 24.91
C ARG A 598 -12.47 -4.29 26.18
N SER A 599 -11.83 -5.27 26.79
CA SER A 599 -11.12 -5.09 28.07
C SER A 599 -9.82 -4.28 27.97
N VAL A 600 -9.16 -4.28 26.81
CA VAL A 600 -7.90 -3.58 26.60
C VAL A 600 -7.91 -2.84 25.27
N LYS A 601 -7.80 -1.52 25.32
CA LYS A 601 -7.70 -0.69 24.10
C LYS A 601 -6.32 -0.84 23.47
N LYS A 602 -6.24 -1.66 22.44
CA LYS A 602 -5.03 -1.90 21.63
C LYS A 602 -5.42 -2.02 20.17
N GLN A 603 -4.54 -1.60 19.27
CA GLN A 603 -4.75 -1.78 17.83
C GLN A 603 -4.76 -3.28 17.50
N ARG A 604 -5.86 -3.75 16.95
CA ARG A 604 -6.05 -5.14 16.56
C ARG A 604 -6.73 -5.27 15.22
N LEU A 605 -6.30 -6.26 14.46
CA LEU A 605 -6.93 -6.70 13.23
C LEU A 605 -7.64 -8.05 13.47
N LEU A 606 -8.93 -8.10 13.26
CA LEU A 606 -9.71 -9.34 13.24
C LEU A 606 -9.98 -9.74 11.79
N VAL A 607 -9.48 -10.88 11.39
CA VAL A 607 -9.73 -11.48 10.09
C VAL A 607 -10.78 -12.58 10.24
N CYS A 608 -11.92 -12.41 9.60
CA CYS A 608 -12.98 -13.40 9.54
C CYS A 608 -12.96 -14.02 8.14
N ASP A 609 -12.27 -15.15 7.99
CA ASP A 609 -12.31 -15.89 6.72
C ASP A 609 -13.63 -16.65 6.61
N GLU A 610 -14.10 -16.84 5.38
CA GLU A 610 -15.40 -17.43 5.06
C GLU A 610 -16.57 -16.83 5.87
N ALA A 611 -16.61 -15.47 5.93
CA ALA A 611 -17.59 -14.74 6.74
C ALA A 611 -19.06 -15.04 6.39
N TRP A 612 -19.30 -15.60 5.19
CA TRP A 612 -20.64 -16.06 4.76
C TRP A 612 -21.26 -17.10 5.72
N ILE A 613 -20.43 -17.88 6.45
CA ILE A 613 -20.91 -18.84 7.47
C ILE A 613 -21.76 -18.12 8.52
N MET A 614 -21.36 -16.91 8.91
CA MET A 614 -22.14 -16.10 9.86
C MET A 614 -23.39 -15.50 9.25
N LEU A 615 -23.44 -15.36 7.93
CA LEU A 615 -24.59 -14.77 7.22
C LEU A 615 -25.71 -15.78 6.92
N GLN A 616 -25.49 -17.06 7.18
CA GLN A 616 -26.49 -18.12 7.01
C GLN A 616 -27.62 -18.03 8.02
N ASN A 617 -27.41 -17.41 9.16
CA ASN A 617 -28.42 -17.27 10.22
C ASN A 617 -28.54 -15.79 10.62
N ASP A 618 -29.78 -15.30 10.74
CA ASP A 618 -30.05 -13.88 11.03
C ASP A 618 -29.44 -13.41 12.37
N ILE A 619 -29.38 -14.25 13.37
CA ILE A 619 -28.86 -13.92 14.70
C ILE A 619 -27.34 -13.71 14.60
N SER A 620 -26.63 -14.64 13.99
CA SER A 620 -25.19 -14.54 13.80
C SER A 620 -24.81 -13.40 12.84
N ALA A 621 -25.59 -13.18 11.79
CA ALA A 621 -25.40 -12.08 10.84
C ALA A 621 -25.59 -10.71 11.52
N ASN A 622 -26.64 -10.55 12.35
CA ASN A 622 -26.87 -9.33 13.12
C ASN A 622 -25.75 -9.08 14.14
N PHE A 623 -25.26 -10.14 14.77
CA PHE A 623 -24.12 -10.04 15.70
C PHE A 623 -22.85 -9.54 14.99
N LEU A 624 -22.46 -10.15 13.87
CA LEU A 624 -21.32 -9.72 13.06
C LEU A 624 -21.47 -8.27 12.60
N PHE A 625 -22.64 -7.91 12.09
CA PHE A 625 -22.93 -6.53 11.67
C PHE A 625 -22.83 -5.53 12.83
N GLY A 626 -23.40 -5.88 14.00
CA GLY A 626 -23.29 -5.08 15.21
C GLY A 626 -21.85 -4.89 15.68
N LEU A 627 -21.02 -5.92 15.52
CA LEU A 627 -19.60 -5.91 15.83
C LEU A 627 -18.85 -4.97 14.87
N ILE A 628 -19.06 -5.07 13.56
CA ILE A 628 -18.46 -4.21 12.53
C ILE A 628 -18.77 -2.73 12.77
N LYS A 629 -20.00 -2.40 13.14
CA LYS A 629 -20.39 -1.01 13.46
C LYS A 629 -19.70 -0.44 14.69
N ARG A 630 -19.42 -1.27 15.69
CA ARG A 630 -18.91 -0.82 17.02
C ARG A 630 -17.38 -0.97 17.15
N ALA A 631 -16.75 -1.79 16.33
CA ALA A 631 -15.35 -2.20 16.41
C ALA A 631 -14.38 -1.02 16.52
N ARG A 632 -14.59 0.05 15.73
CA ARG A 632 -13.75 1.26 15.72
C ARG A 632 -13.54 1.88 17.10
N LYS A 633 -14.57 1.87 17.98
CA LYS A 633 -14.48 2.45 19.33
C LYS A 633 -13.49 1.71 20.24
N TYR A 634 -13.15 0.46 19.89
CA TYR A 634 -12.28 -0.44 20.66
C TYR A 634 -10.97 -0.71 19.94
N TRP A 635 -10.63 0.11 18.94
CA TRP A 635 -9.40 -0.04 18.15
C TRP A 635 -9.29 -1.43 17.51
N LEU A 636 -10.44 -2.01 17.16
CA LEU A 636 -10.57 -3.24 16.43
C LEU A 636 -10.97 -2.93 14.99
N TRP A 637 -10.29 -3.50 14.04
CA TRP A 637 -10.60 -3.45 12.61
C TRP A 637 -10.91 -4.83 12.11
N ILE A 638 -11.96 -4.92 11.31
CA ILE A 638 -12.48 -6.22 10.87
C ILE A 638 -12.29 -6.33 9.37
N THR A 639 -11.67 -7.42 8.96
CA THR A 639 -11.60 -7.87 7.58
C THR A 639 -12.52 -9.06 7.43
N THR A 640 -13.59 -8.90 6.65
CA THR A 640 -14.50 -10.00 6.27
C THR A 640 -14.13 -10.50 4.89
N ILE A 641 -14.03 -11.81 4.73
CA ILE A 641 -13.58 -12.45 3.50
C ILE A 641 -14.64 -13.43 3.02
N SER A 642 -14.96 -13.41 1.73
CA SER A 642 -15.82 -14.40 1.10
C SER A 642 -15.39 -14.71 -0.32
N GLN A 643 -15.72 -15.91 -0.76
CA GLN A 643 -15.46 -16.35 -2.13
C GLN A 643 -16.57 -15.94 -3.10
N ASP A 644 -17.80 -15.73 -2.60
CA ASP A 644 -18.93 -15.33 -3.41
C ASP A 644 -19.64 -14.11 -2.84
N ILE A 645 -19.86 -13.11 -3.69
CA ILE A 645 -20.65 -11.93 -3.35
C ILE A 645 -22.13 -12.26 -3.14
N GLU A 646 -22.64 -13.30 -3.78
CA GLU A 646 -24.05 -13.73 -3.65
C GLU A 646 -24.40 -14.06 -2.20
N ASP A 647 -23.47 -14.63 -1.44
CA ASP A 647 -23.64 -14.93 -0.02
C ASP A 647 -23.89 -13.66 0.81
N PHE A 648 -23.21 -12.56 0.44
CA PHE A 648 -23.46 -11.27 1.07
C PHE A 648 -24.80 -10.65 0.66
N ILE A 649 -25.18 -10.78 -0.61
CA ILE A 649 -26.41 -10.16 -1.12
C ILE A 649 -27.66 -10.85 -0.60
N ARG A 650 -27.62 -12.16 -0.39
CA ARG A 650 -28.75 -12.94 0.15
C ARG A 650 -29.10 -12.54 1.57
N SER A 651 -28.13 -12.17 2.39
CA SER A 651 -28.39 -11.73 3.75
C SER A 651 -28.81 -10.25 3.81
N PRO A 652 -29.82 -9.87 4.59
CA PRO A 652 -30.20 -8.47 4.79
C PRO A 652 -29.07 -7.65 5.44
N TYR A 653 -28.12 -8.30 6.10
CA TYR A 653 -26.96 -7.69 6.76
C TYR A 653 -25.75 -7.59 5.85
N GLY A 654 -25.67 -8.34 4.76
CA GLY A 654 -24.50 -8.39 3.90
C GLY A 654 -24.20 -7.07 3.19
N LYS A 655 -25.19 -6.45 2.53
CA LYS A 655 -25.03 -5.12 1.93
C LYS A 655 -24.57 -4.07 2.95
N PRO A 656 -25.21 -3.95 4.14
CA PRO A 656 -24.72 -3.07 5.19
C PRO A 656 -23.29 -3.34 5.65
N ILE A 657 -22.83 -4.59 5.69
CA ILE A 657 -21.45 -4.95 6.02
C ILE A 657 -20.49 -4.39 4.98
N VAL A 658 -20.75 -4.61 3.70
CA VAL A 658 -19.91 -4.09 2.61
C VAL A 658 -19.90 -2.56 2.62
N SER A 659 -21.06 -1.91 2.78
CA SER A 659 -21.16 -0.44 2.83
C SER A 659 -20.49 0.17 4.07
N ASN A 660 -20.38 -0.56 5.18
CA ASN A 660 -19.65 -0.16 6.37
C ASN A 660 -18.18 -0.63 6.36
N SER A 661 -17.65 -0.98 5.20
CA SER A 661 -16.23 -1.29 5.00
C SER A 661 -15.65 -0.24 4.06
N SER A 662 -14.86 0.69 4.61
CA SER A 662 -14.26 1.77 3.82
C SER A 662 -13.20 1.29 2.83
N MET A 663 -12.77 0.05 2.98
CA MET A 663 -11.79 -0.58 2.12
C MET A 663 -12.39 -1.86 1.52
N GLN A 664 -12.42 -1.96 0.19
CA GLN A 664 -12.83 -3.17 -0.50
C GLN A 664 -11.69 -3.64 -1.41
N LEU A 665 -11.36 -4.92 -1.29
CA LEU A 665 -10.35 -5.59 -2.09
C LEU A 665 -11.04 -6.62 -2.98
N LEU A 666 -11.09 -6.31 -4.25
CA LEU A 666 -11.76 -7.13 -5.25
C LEU A 666 -10.71 -7.84 -6.11
N LEU A 667 -10.52 -9.13 -5.88
CA LEU A 667 -9.68 -9.98 -6.71
C LEU A 667 -10.51 -10.48 -7.90
N LYS A 668 -9.97 -11.41 -8.66
CA LYS A 668 -10.66 -11.99 -9.82
C LYS A 668 -12.09 -12.42 -9.49
N GLN A 669 -13.03 -12.07 -10.36
CA GLN A 669 -14.45 -12.38 -10.23
C GLN A 669 -14.94 -13.24 -11.40
N SER A 670 -16.04 -13.98 -11.18
CA SER A 670 -16.71 -14.68 -12.26
C SER A 670 -17.60 -13.73 -13.07
N VAL A 671 -17.87 -14.07 -14.32
CA VAL A 671 -18.80 -13.31 -15.17
C VAL A 671 -20.21 -13.23 -14.56
N THR A 672 -20.59 -14.24 -13.80
CA THR A 672 -21.90 -14.29 -13.12
C THR A 672 -21.95 -13.34 -11.94
N SER A 673 -20.92 -13.32 -11.10
CA SER A 673 -20.84 -12.49 -9.89
C SER A 673 -20.65 -11.00 -10.18
N ILE A 674 -20.09 -10.64 -11.35
CA ILE A 674 -19.76 -9.25 -11.67
C ILE A 674 -20.98 -8.33 -11.72
N LYS A 675 -22.14 -8.86 -12.16
CA LYS A 675 -23.39 -8.08 -12.21
C LYS A 675 -23.87 -7.71 -10.82
N SER A 676 -23.87 -8.66 -9.90
CA SER A 676 -24.24 -8.48 -8.51
C SER A 676 -23.28 -7.53 -7.80
N LEU A 677 -21.99 -7.66 -8.09
CA LEU A 677 -20.95 -6.77 -7.57
C LEU A 677 -21.13 -5.33 -8.07
N ASN A 678 -21.45 -5.16 -9.36
CA ASN A 678 -21.73 -3.85 -9.95
C ASN A 678 -22.95 -3.17 -9.31
N GLN A 679 -24.01 -3.92 -9.05
CA GLN A 679 -25.20 -3.39 -8.36
C GLN A 679 -24.90 -2.91 -6.95
N LEU A 680 -23.89 -3.49 -6.30
CA LEU A 680 -23.52 -3.15 -4.93
C LEU A 680 -22.52 -1.97 -4.87
N LEU A 681 -21.53 -1.94 -5.76
CA LEU A 681 -20.38 -1.03 -5.70
C LEU A 681 -20.36 0.03 -6.83
N GLY A 682 -21.21 -0.09 -7.85
CA GLY A 682 -21.26 0.89 -8.95
C GLY A 682 -20.02 0.89 -9.84
N LEU A 683 -19.53 -0.30 -10.22
CA LEU A 683 -18.31 -0.47 -11.02
C LEU A 683 -18.49 0.09 -12.44
N SER A 684 -17.49 0.80 -12.94
CA SER A 684 -17.40 1.17 -14.35
C SER A 684 -17.22 -0.07 -15.23
N GLU A 685 -17.52 0.04 -16.52
CA GLU A 685 -17.33 -1.07 -17.47
C GLU A 685 -15.88 -1.54 -17.52
N SER A 686 -14.93 -0.62 -17.45
CA SER A 686 -13.49 -0.90 -17.43
C SER A 686 -13.09 -1.71 -16.19
N GLU A 687 -13.63 -1.37 -15.01
CA GLU A 687 -13.38 -2.11 -13.77
C GLU A 687 -14.00 -3.50 -13.79
N GLN A 688 -15.20 -3.64 -14.35
CA GLN A 688 -15.84 -4.94 -14.54
C GLN A 688 -15.03 -5.85 -15.44
N GLN A 689 -14.58 -5.35 -16.60
CA GLN A 689 -13.73 -6.10 -17.53
C GLN A 689 -12.40 -6.48 -16.88
N ARG A 690 -11.82 -5.55 -16.13
CA ARG A 690 -10.59 -5.82 -15.38
C ARG A 690 -10.78 -6.97 -14.40
N LEU A 691 -11.80 -6.94 -13.55
CA LEU A 691 -12.04 -7.97 -12.53
C LEU A 691 -12.29 -9.37 -13.11
N ILE A 692 -12.77 -9.46 -14.36
CA ILE A 692 -12.92 -10.74 -15.07
C ILE A 692 -11.56 -11.23 -15.61
N SER A 693 -10.71 -10.31 -16.09
CA SER A 693 -9.50 -10.61 -16.84
C SER A 693 -8.21 -10.66 -16.02
N VAL A 694 -8.21 -10.10 -14.78
CA VAL A 694 -7.00 -10.03 -13.94
C VAL A 694 -6.38 -11.40 -13.67
N GLY A 695 -5.06 -11.41 -13.55
CA GLY A 695 -4.26 -12.55 -13.14
C GLY A 695 -4.33 -12.83 -11.63
N VAL A 696 -3.70 -13.92 -11.24
CA VAL A 696 -3.54 -14.26 -9.80
C VAL A 696 -2.63 -13.22 -9.14
N GLY A 697 -3.08 -12.66 -8.01
CA GLY A 697 -2.34 -11.63 -7.29
C GLY A 697 -2.53 -10.21 -7.83
N GLU A 698 -3.45 -10.04 -8.78
CA GLU A 698 -3.93 -8.73 -9.19
C GLU A 698 -5.33 -8.48 -8.63
N TRP A 699 -5.60 -7.25 -8.26
CA TRP A 699 -6.85 -6.85 -7.62
C TRP A 699 -7.19 -5.39 -7.88
N LEU A 700 -8.42 -5.05 -7.57
CA LEU A 700 -8.90 -3.67 -7.57
C LEU A 700 -9.16 -3.27 -6.11
N MET A 701 -8.47 -2.25 -5.63
CA MET A 701 -8.57 -1.72 -4.27
C MET A 701 -9.42 -0.46 -4.26
N PHE A 702 -10.46 -0.48 -3.46
CA PHE A 702 -11.28 0.69 -3.17
C PHE A 702 -10.96 1.19 -1.77
N VAL A 703 -10.70 2.49 -1.67
CA VAL A 703 -10.48 3.19 -0.40
C VAL A 703 -11.29 4.47 -0.43
N GLY A 704 -12.44 4.46 0.20
CA GLY A 704 -13.41 5.55 0.05
C GLY A 704 -13.80 5.73 -1.42
N ASN A 705 -13.48 6.89 -1.99
CA ASN A 705 -13.77 7.21 -3.39
C ASN A 705 -12.61 6.93 -4.36
N GLN A 706 -11.48 6.43 -3.86
CA GLN A 706 -10.32 6.12 -4.69
C GLN A 706 -10.33 4.65 -5.09
N HIS A 707 -10.15 4.39 -6.39
CA HIS A 707 -10.06 3.05 -6.96
C HIS A 707 -8.70 2.86 -7.60
N VAL A 708 -7.95 1.86 -7.17
CA VAL A 708 -6.58 1.59 -7.62
C VAL A 708 -6.45 0.13 -8.02
N GLY A 709 -5.97 -0.12 -9.23
CA GLY A 709 -5.55 -1.45 -9.65
C GLY A 709 -4.21 -1.79 -9.01
N VAL A 710 -4.13 -2.88 -8.26
CA VAL A 710 -2.94 -3.27 -7.51
C VAL A 710 -2.45 -4.62 -7.98
N GLN A 711 -1.14 -4.74 -8.20
CA GLN A 711 -0.45 -6.00 -8.33
C GLN A 711 0.32 -6.26 -7.03
N ILE A 712 0.08 -7.41 -6.42
CA ILE A 712 0.71 -7.75 -5.15
C ILE A 712 2.22 -7.92 -5.31
N LEU A 713 2.96 -7.34 -4.37
CA LEU A 713 4.40 -7.45 -4.31
C LEU A 713 4.81 -8.07 -2.98
N ALA A 714 5.35 -9.28 -3.02
CA ALA A 714 5.92 -9.96 -1.86
C ALA A 714 7.39 -10.27 -2.11
N SER A 715 8.23 -9.94 -1.14
CA SER A 715 9.65 -10.28 -1.17
C SER A 715 9.87 -11.80 -1.11
N PRO A 716 11.02 -12.31 -1.54
CA PRO A 716 11.36 -13.73 -1.38
C PRO A 716 11.32 -14.22 0.07
N TYR A 717 11.66 -13.33 1.01
CA TYR A 717 11.60 -13.62 2.45
C TYR A 717 10.15 -13.76 2.94
N GLU A 718 9.27 -12.82 2.63
CA GLU A 718 7.85 -12.88 2.99
C GLU A 718 7.17 -14.14 2.41
N LYS A 719 7.53 -14.53 1.17
CA LYS A 719 7.00 -15.74 0.52
C LYS A 719 7.25 -17.01 1.33
N GLN A 720 8.33 -17.11 2.09
CA GLN A 720 8.61 -18.27 2.95
C GLN A 720 7.57 -18.44 4.05
N PHE A 721 6.96 -17.35 4.53
CA PHE A 721 5.94 -17.38 5.58
C PHE A 721 4.53 -17.63 5.03
N ILE A 722 4.22 -17.11 3.86
CA ILE A 722 2.85 -17.01 3.34
C ILE A 722 2.49 -18.04 2.27
N THR A 723 3.47 -18.75 1.67
CA THR A 723 3.21 -19.73 0.62
C THR A 723 2.55 -20.98 1.18
N THR A 724 1.43 -21.39 0.57
CA THR A 724 0.69 -22.62 0.87
C THR A 724 0.99 -23.75 -0.11
N ASP A 725 1.88 -23.54 -1.07
CA ASP A 725 2.19 -24.53 -2.11
C ASP A 725 3.01 -25.70 -1.53
N VAL A 726 2.35 -26.82 -1.31
CA VAL A 726 2.95 -28.07 -0.76
C VAL A 726 4.10 -28.60 -1.65
N LYS A 727 4.16 -28.20 -2.92
CA LYS A 727 5.20 -28.60 -3.88
C LYS A 727 6.51 -27.83 -3.78
N LYS A 728 6.58 -26.77 -2.98
CA LYS A 728 7.79 -25.94 -2.83
C LYS A 728 8.42 -26.03 -1.44
N THR A 729 7.88 -26.85 -0.56
CA THR A 729 8.38 -27.08 0.81
C THR A 729 9.06 -28.42 0.99
N SER A 730 9.32 -29.16 -0.10
CA SER A 730 10.11 -30.39 -0.11
C SER A 730 11.45 -30.19 -0.79
#